data_5c389f86d7dba19ba04235d2089bab3e
#
_entry.id   5c389f86d7dba19ba04235d2089bab3e
#
_cell.length_a   1.000
_cell.length_b   1.000
_cell.length_c   1.000
_cell.angle_alpha   90.00
_cell.angle_beta   90.00
_cell.angle_gamma   90.00
#
_symmetry.space_group_name_H-M   'P 1'
#
loop_
_entity.id
_entity.type
_entity.pdbx_description
1 polymer ?
#
loop_
_entity_poly.entity_id
_entity_poly.type
_entity_poly.pdbx_seq_one_letter_code
_entity_poly.pdbx_strand_id
1 'polypeptide(L)'
;MLAVMEAPLELWGGFECTIARIRGRFRDQIAETGHAARMSDLDAAAGLGIRTLRYPALWESVSPKDPDTCDWSWLDARFARMQALDLRPVAGLLHHGSGPRYTSLLDPEMPALLARHAGQVAERYPWIDHFTPVNEPLTTARFSGLYGHWYPHHRTEQAFLRMLVNQCKATVLAMRAIRRATPGAQLVQTEDIGKTFSTRGLATQADYENERRWLSLDLLHGWVDRNHPWHARLVAHGIDPNDLALLRDGDGMPDLIGVNHYLTSERYLDGRISAYPRSLRGGNGRRRYADAEAVRVILPEGSTGPLPRLLEVWERYHRPIAITEVHHGCTRDEQLRWLAETWVAAEQARATGVPVRAVTLWSLLGAVDWNSLLVERAGFYEPGAFDIRAPEPRRTALGRAAASLTQTGAFAHPVLDVPGWWRRETRLYGSGHSQASPQPMRGRAPRALLVVTAPHGYATGLVRICRERGLNPVLAEDDRGSASFAEQIARCDAWGAIDASGLDATALAKRYPGGSFVADAGRAERLAATCAAAGQPFLAFSTDLVFPGRLHRAACERDVPRPAGLSGASALDLERRVRAAHPKALVVRTGALFGEDAPSFAGGILAAGAAGRPLPTRPLEILSAAYLPDLVHAALDLLIDGEYDLWHLVNAGETTWAGLSADLLKAAGLSPLHFLDPVPESRLNTALASERGWIMPTLESAIARYVRAAGFPRTPALRHAAE
;
A
#
# COMPACT_ATOMS: atom_id res chain seq x y z
N MET A 1 17.20 -8.42 -33.88
CA MET A 1 16.73 -7.29 -33.05
C MET A 1 15.27 -6.87 -33.31
N LEU A 2 14.83 -6.82 -34.58
CA LEU A 2 13.44 -6.40 -34.91
C LEU A 2 12.34 -7.36 -34.38
N ALA A 3 12.53 -8.67 -34.36
CA ALA A 3 11.53 -9.63 -33.89
C ALA A 3 11.21 -9.55 -32.37
N VAL A 4 12.12 -8.96 -31.59
CA VAL A 4 11.92 -8.81 -30.13
C VAL A 4 11.03 -7.61 -29.78
N MET A 5 10.86 -6.68 -30.72
CA MET A 5 10.04 -5.46 -30.57
C MET A 5 8.57 -5.65 -30.95
N GLU A 6 8.23 -6.76 -31.62
CA GLU A 6 6.87 -7.02 -32.12
C GLU A 6 5.91 -7.57 -31.04
N ALA A 7 6.44 -8.22 -30.00
CA ALA A 7 5.57 -8.73 -28.91
C ALA A 7 5.00 -7.56 -28.08
N PRO A 8 3.69 -7.57 -27.77
CA PRO A 8 3.08 -6.53 -26.94
C PRO A 8 3.70 -6.46 -25.55
N LEU A 9 3.61 -5.29 -24.89
CA LEU A 9 3.98 -5.16 -23.48
C LEU A 9 3.05 -6.02 -22.63
N GLU A 10 3.61 -6.96 -21.86
CA GLU A 10 2.81 -7.84 -21.00
C GLU A 10 2.53 -7.19 -19.63
N LEU A 11 1.36 -7.47 -19.07
CA LEU A 11 1.12 -7.27 -17.65
C LEU A 11 1.33 -8.59 -16.92
N TRP A 12 2.35 -8.63 -16.06
CA TRP A 12 2.57 -9.72 -15.12
C TRP A 12 1.91 -9.42 -13.77
N GLY A 13 1.73 -10.46 -12.98
CA GLY A 13 1.32 -10.34 -11.58
C GLY A 13 2.34 -10.95 -10.64
N GLY A 14 2.20 -10.65 -9.36
CA GLY A 14 3.01 -11.28 -8.32
C GLY A 14 2.30 -11.28 -6.98
N PHE A 15 2.73 -12.16 -6.10
CA PHE A 15 2.30 -12.21 -4.71
C PHE A 15 3.47 -11.79 -3.82
N GLU A 16 3.22 -10.87 -2.90
CA GLU A 16 4.20 -10.59 -1.86
C GLU A 16 4.47 -11.86 -1.07
N CYS A 17 5.71 -12.31 -1.09
CA CYS A 17 6.06 -13.64 -0.62
C CYS A 17 7.26 -13.67 0.32
N THR A 18 7.68 -12.51 0.82
CA THR A 18 8.81 -12.41 1.74
C THR A 18 8.66 -13.32 2.96
N ILE A 19 9.67 -14.11 3.23
CA ILE A 19 9.86 -14.82 4.50
C ILE A 19 11.06 -14.20 5.22
N ALA A 20 10.85 -13.09 5.91
CA ALA A 20 11.90 -12.39 6.64
C ALA A 20 12.05 -12.93 8.07
N ARG A 21 13.30 -13.13 8.52
CA ARG A 21 13.62 -13.48 9.90
C ARG A 21 13.96 -12.22 10.70
N ILE A 22 13.11 -11.89 11.68
CA ILE A 22 13.23 -10.70 12.51
C ILE A 22 13.31 -11.09 13.97
N ARG A 23 14.42 -10.77 14.66
CA ARG A 23 14.64 -11.11 16.07
C ARG A 23 14.32 -12.57 16.40
N GLY A 24 14.75 -13.51 15.53
CA GLY A 24 14.55 -14.94 15.70
C GLY A 24 13.17 -15.48 15.31
N ARG A 25 12.25 -14.63 14.85
CA ARG A 25 10.92 -15.02 14.37
C ARG A 25 10.82 -14.84 12.86
N PHE A 26 10.15 -15.75 12.19
CA PHE A 26 9.85 -15.62 10.77
C PHE A 26 8.54 -14.85 10.58
N ARG A 27 8.54 -13.93 9.63
CA ARG A 27 7.39 -13.25 9.08
C ARG A 27 7.17 -13.80 7.67
N ASP A 28 6.00 -14.33 7.41
CA ASP A 28 5.64 -15.00 6.15
C ASP A 28 4.45 -14.26 5.53
N GLN A 29 4.70 -13.50 4.48
CA GLN A 29 3.69 -12.69 3.82
C GLN A 29 2.63 -13.54 3.10
N ILE A 30 2.97 -14.74 2.63
CA ILE A 30 2.02 -15.68 2.04
C ILE A 30 0.98 -16.15 3.08
N ALA A 31 1.43 -16.40 4.31
CA ALA A 31 0.55 -16.72 5.41
C ALA A 31 -0.22 -15.50 5.93
N GLU A 32 0.44 -14.34 6.06
CA GLU A 32 -0.15 -13.11 6.57
C GLU A 32 -1.22 -12.51 5.63
N THR A 33 -1.07 -12.67 4.31
CA THR A 33 -2.10 -12.31 3.31
C THR A 33 -3.15 -13.41 3.12
N GLY A 34 -2.99 -14.56 3.77
CA GLY A 34 -3.89 -15.71 3.67
C GLY A 34 -3.79 -16.50 2.37
N HIS A 35 -2.85 -16.16 1.47
CA HIS A 35 -2.63 -16.91 0.22
C HIS A 35 -2.22 -18.35 0.48
N ALA A 36 -1.58 -18.62 1.62
CA ALA A 36 -1.21 -19.98 2.03
C ALA A 36 -2.40 -20.96 1.99
N ALA A 37 -3.61 -20.48 2.34
CA ALA A 37 -4.82 -21.30 2.40
C ALA A 37 -5.74 -21.16 1.16
N ARG A 38 -5.71 -20.01 0.45
CA ARG A 38 -6.64 -19.73 -0.66
C ARG A 38 -6.07 -20.14 -2.02
N MET A 39 -6.57 -21.23 -2.60
CA MET A 39 -6.24 -21.64 -3.97
C MET A 39 -6.90 -20.72 -5.01
N SER A 40 -8.10 -20.22 -4.71
CA SER A 40 -8.88 -19.33 -5.57
C SER A 40 -8.19 -18.01 -5.95
N ASP A 41 -7.13 -17.62 -5.24
CA ASP A 41 -6.32 -16.44 -5.59
C ASP A 41 -5.65 -16.60 -6.96
N LEU A 42 -5.30 -17.83 -7.37
CA LEU A 42 -4.76 -18.11 -8.71
C LEU A 42 -5.85 -17.96 -9.79
N ASP A 43 -7.06 -18.39 -9.50
CA ASP A 43 -8.21 -18.20 -10.37
C ASP A 43 -8.52 -16.71 -10.55
N ALA A 44 -8.45 -15.97 -9.46
CA ALA A 44 -8.65 -14.53 -9.47
C ALA A 44 -7.58 -13.82 -10.33
N ALA A 45 -6.30 -14.20 -10.21
CA ALA A 45 -5.22 -13.67 -11.04
C ALA A 45 -5.43 -13.98 -12.53
N ALA A 46 -5.75 -15.24 -12.87
CA ALA A 46 -6.06 -15.64 -14.23
C ALA A 46 -7.28 -14.89 -14.80
N GLY A 47 -8.29 -14.64 -13.94
CA GLY A 47 -9.49 -13.85 -14.27
C GLY A 47 -9.25 -12.37 -14.57
N LEU A 48 -8.06 -11.83 -14.23
CA LEU A 48 -7.59 -10.52 -14.70
C LEU A 48 -6.97 -10.57 -16.10
N GLY A 49 -6.83 -11.75 -16.71
CA GLY A 49 -6.13 -11.95 -17.99
C GLY A 49 -4.60 -12.03 -17.85
N ILE A 50 -4.07 -12.02 -16.63
CA ILE A 50 -2.64 -12.24 -16.36
C ILE A 50 -2.27 -13.67 -16.76
N ARG A 51 -1.12 -13.84 -17.42
CA ARG A 51 -0.59 -15.15 -17.86
C ARG A 51 0.76 -15.47 -17.22
N THR A 52 1.48 -14.50 -16.73
CA THR A 52 2.78 -14.70 -16.07
C THR A 52 2.73 -14.18 -14.64
N LEU A 53 3.15 -15.02 -13.68
CA LEU A 53 3.18 -14.70 -12.27
C LEU A 53 4.59 -14.85 -11.70
N ARG A 54 5.09 -13.82 -11.02
CA ARG A 54 6.19 -14.00 -10.08
C ARG A 54 5.62 -14.76 -8.88
N TYR A 55 6.05 -16.03 -8.73
CA TYR A 55 5.43 -16.96 -7.81
C TYR A 55 6.44 -17.67 -6.91
N PRO A 56 6.15 -17.81 -5.60
CA PRO A 56 7.09 -18.39 -4.65
C PRO A 56 7.24 -19.91 -4.79
N ALA A 57 8.48 -20.35 -4.92
CA ALA A 57 8.93 -21.73 -4.66
C ALA A 57 9.98 -21.69 -3.56
N LEU A 58 9.65 -21.03 -2.43
CA LEU A 58 10.60 -20.57 -1.43
C LEU A 58 11.25 -21.73 -0.66
N TRP A 59 12.54 -21.61 -0.53
CA TRP A 59 13.39 -22.57 0.19
C TRP A 59 12.97 -22.73 1.65
N GLU A 60 12.65 -21.63 2.33
CA GLU A 60 12.20 -21.60 3.72
C GLU A 60 10.88 -22.35 3.95
N SER A 61 10.02 -22.41 2.91
CA SER A 61 8.75 -23.13 2.99
C SER A 61 8.89 -24.61 2.72
N VAL A 62 9.76 -24.99 1.78
CA VAL A 62 9.92 -26.37 1.34
C VAL A 62 10.76 -27.19 2.31
N SER A 63 11.88 -26.67 2.81
CA SER A 63 12.77 -27.37 3.72
C SER A 63 13.15 -26.52 4.94
N PRO A 64 12.17 -26.20 5.84
CA PRO A 64 12.35 -25.23 6.92
C PRO A 64 13.31 -25.68 8.04
N LYS A 65 13.51 -27.00 8.22
CA LYS A 65 14.21 -27.59 9.38
C LYS A 65 15.57 -28.17 9.05
N ASP A 66 15.67 -28.88 7.95
CA ASP A 66 16.89 -29.50 7.47
C ASP A 66 16.85 -29.68 5.94
N PRO A 67 17.99 -29.78 5.26
CA PRO A 67 18.04 -29.81 3.79
C PRO A 67 17.56 -31.13 3.17
N ASP A 68 17.37 -32.19 3.95
CA ASP A 68 17.01 -33.54 3.47
C ASP A 68 15.50 -33.77 3.55
N THR A 69 14.79 -32.99 4.38
CA THR A 69 13.34 -33.10 4.57
C THR A 69 12.64 -32.00 3.82
N CYS A 70 11.96 -32.35 2.71
CA CYS A 70 11.22 -31.42 1.86
C CYS A 70 9.73 -31.72 1.89
N ASP A 71 8.90 -30.69 2.09
CA ASP A 71 7.44 -30.74 1.89
C ASP A 71 7.04 -29.97 0.63
N TRP A 72 6.67 -30.70 -0.41
CA TRP A 72 6.28 -30.17 -1.71
C TRP A 72 4.75 -30.00 -1.85
N SER A 73 3.98 -30.47 -0.88
CA SER A 73 2.52 -30.59 -1.00
C SER A 73 1.84 -29.28 -1.37
N TRP A 74 2.29 -28.16 -0.78
CA TRP A 74 1.76 -26.84 -1.07
C TRP A 74 2.07 -26.40 -2.50
N LEU A 75 3.29 -26.58 -2.96
CA LEU A 75 3.74 -26.22 -4.32
C LEU A 75 3.10 -27.13 -5.38
N ASP A 76 3.03 -28.44 -5.15
CA ASP A 76 2.43 -29.41 -6.07
C ASP A 76 1.00 -28.99 -6.44
N ALA A 77 0.19 -28.69 -5.42
CA ALA A 77 -1.19 -28.30 -5.63
C ALA A 77 -1.31 -26.98 -6.43
N ARG A 78 -0.45 -26.00 -6.14
CA ARG A 78 -0.51 -24.69 -6.79
C ARG A 78 0.05 -24.70 -8.19
N PHE A 79 1.16 -25.36 -8.43
CA PHE A 79 1.71 -25.49 -9.77
C PHE A 79 0.82 -26.32 -10.69
N ALA A 80 0.17 -27.36 -10.18
CA ALA A 80 -0.86 -28.07 -10.93
C ALA A 80 -2.04 -27.14 -11.28
N ARG A 81 -2.47 -26.30 -10.35
CA ARG A 81 -3.52 -25.31 -10.64
C ARG A 81 -3.06 -24.27 -11.65
N MET A 82 -1.84 -23.79 -11.57
CA MET A 82 -1.28 -22.82 -12.54
C MET A 82 -1.24 -23.42 -13.95
N GLN A 83 -0.81 -24.66 -14.12
CA GLN A 83 -0.87 -25.36 -15.41
C GLN A 83 -2.30 -25.44 -15.93
N ALA A 84 -3.27 -25.81 -15.08
CA ALA A 84 -4.68 -25.89 -15.48
C ALA A 84 -5.27 -24.52 -15.88
N LEU A 85 -4.69 -23.41 -15.40
CA LEU A 85 -5.11 -22.04 -15.72
C LEU A 85 -4.26 -21.38 -16.82
N ASP A 86 -3.31 -22.09 -17.41
CA ASP A 86 -2.35 -21.56 -18.39
C ASP A 86 -1.55 -20.36 -17.82
N LEU A 87 -1.15 -20.48 -16.55
CA LEU A 87 -0.31 -19.48 -15.86
C LEU A 87 1.15 -19.94 -15.88
N ARG A 88 2.06 -19.04 -16.29
CA ARG A 88 3.49 -19.26 -16.35
C ARG A 88 4.15 -18.67 -15.08
N PRO A 89 4.79 -19.47 -14.23
CA PRO A 89 5.53 -18.93 -13.08
C PRO A 89 6.91 -18.41 -13.49
N VAL A 90 7.29 -17.25 -12.93
CA VAL A 90 8.68 -16.89 -12.68
C VAL A 90 8.96 -17.34 -11.25
N ALA A 91 9.62 -18.48 -11.08
CA ALA A 91 9.79 -19.13 -9.79
C ALA A 91 10.81 -18.40 -8.91
N GLY A 92 10.38 -17.81 -7.80
CA GLY A 92 11.23 -17.19 -6.79
C GLY A 92 11.65 -18.18 -5.73
N LEU A 93 12.96 -18.34 -5.49
CA LEU A 93 13.47 -19.35 -4.56
C LEU A 93 13.86 -18.77 -3.20
N LEU A 94 14.31 -17.51 -3.16
CA LEU A 94 14.63 -16.74 -1.97
C LEU A 94 14.17 -15.31 -2.17
N HIS A 95 13.23 -14.83 -1.35
CA HIS A 95 12.67 -13.49 -1.46
C HIS A 95 12.83 -12.72 -0.14
N HIS A 96 13.86 -11.87 -0.06
CA HIS A 96 14.29 -11.14 1.15
C HIS A 96 14.54 -12.03 2.38
N GLY A 97 14.58 -13.32 2.18
CA GLY A 97 14.85 -14.30 3.22
C GLY A 97 16.34 -14.40 3.56
N SER A 98 16.62 -15.04 4.67
CA SER A 98 17.97 -15.41 5.09
C SER A 98 18.24 -16.91 4.95
N GLY A 99 17.38 -17.62 4.24
CA GLY A 99 17.31 -19.07 4.17
C GLY A 99 16.61 -19.70 5.39
N PRO A 100 16.41 -21.02 5.36
CA PRO A 100 15.85 -21.81 6.46
C PRO A 100 16.61 -21.66 7.79
N ARG A 101 16.10 -22.28 8.85
CA ARG A 101 16.68 -22.13 10.21
C ARG A 101 18.12 -22.64 10.33
N TYR A 102 18.54 -23.58 9.49
CA TYR A 102 19.85 -24.22 9.53
C TYR A 102 20.95 -23.45 8.79
N THR A 103 20.64 -22.28 8.20
CA THR A 103 21.61 -21.45 7.46
C THR A 103 21.37 -19.95 7.69
N SER A 104 22.21 -19.12 7.07
CA SER A 104 22.11 -17.66 7.04
C SER A 104 22.83 -17.09 5.82
N LEU A 105 22.59 -15.84 5.49
CA LEU A 105 23.29 -15.16 4.39
C LEU A 105 24.83 -15.05 4.59
N LEU A 106 25.32 -15.25 5.82
CA LEU A 106 26.75 -15.27 6.13
C LEU A 106 27.36 -16.67 6.08
N ASP A 107 26.52 -17.71 6.03
CA ASP A 107 26.98 -19.09 5.96
C ASP A 107 27.70 -19.36 4.62
N PRO A 108 28.95 -19.82 4.61
CA PRO A 108 29.67 -20.15 3.38
C PRO A 108 29.01 -21.27 2.57
N GLU A 109 28.24 -22.17 3.21
CA GLU A 109 27.52 -23.27 2.57
C GLU A 109 26.17 -22.83 1.97
N MET A 110 25.67 -21.64 2.34
CA MET A 110 24.37 -21.13 1.85
C MET A 110 24.23 -21.18 0.32
N PRO A 111 25.24 -20.80 -0.49
CA PRO A 111 25.14 -20.86 -1.95
C PRO A 111 24.93 -22.29 -2.48
N ALA A 112 25.61 -23.26 -1.93
CA ALA A 112 25.48 -24.69 -2.32
C ALA A 112 24.13 -25.27 -1.87
N LEU A 113 23.67 -24.92 -0.68
CA LEU A 113 22.38 -25.34 -0.14
C LEU A 113 21.20 -24.77 -0.96
N LEU A 114 21.24 -23.48 -1.36
CA LEU A 114 20.21 -22.92 -2.25
C LEU A 114 20.27 -23.55 -3.64
N ALA A 115 21.46 -23.83 -4.17
CA ALA A 115 21.61 -24.51 -5.46
C ALA A 115 21.01 -25.92 -5.44
N ARG A 116 21.14 -26.64 -4.32
CA ARG A 116 20.47 -27.94 -4.12
C ARG A 116 18.95 -27.80 -4.20
N HIS A 117 18.37 -26.87 -3.45
CA HIS A 117 16.94 -26.57 -3.52
C HIS A 117 16.50 -26.22 -4.93
N ALA A 118 17.25 -25.35 -5.60
CA ALA A 118 16.97 -24.93 -6.98
C ALA A 118 16.95 -26.10 -7.97
N GLY A 119 17.90 -27.04 -7.85
CA GLY A 119 17.93 -28.28 -8.64
C GLY A 119 16.70 -29.14 -8.40
N GLN A 120 16.33 -29.33 -7.13
CA GLN A 120 15.13 -30.11 -6.75
C GLN A 120 13.84 -29.47 -7.30
N VAL A 121 13.71 -28.15 -7.30
CA VAL A 121 12.58 -27.44 -7.92
C VAL A 121 12.53 -27.69 -9.42
N ALA A 122 13.65 -27.54 -10.13
CA ALA A 122 13.72 -27.72 -11.58
C ALA A 122 13.46 -29.19 -12.00
N GLU A 123 13.99 -30.17 -11.26
CA GLU A 123 13.75 -31.59 -11.49
C GLU A 123 12.26 -31.96 -11.28
N ARG A 124 11.63 -31.38 -10.25
CA ARG A 124 10.23 -31.67 -9.92
C ARG A 124 9.25 -30.99 -10.87
N TYR A 125 9.57 -29.78 -11.34
CA TYR A 125 8.72 -28.96 -12.20
C TYR A 125 9.44 -28.55 -13.51
N PRO A 126 9.79 -29.51 -14.38
CA PRO A 126 10.64 -29.26 -15.56
C PRO A 126 9.97 -28.39 -16.64
N TRP A 127 8.70 -28.07 -16.47
CA TRP A 127 7.94 -27.16 -17.34
C TRP A 127 8.16 -25.68 -16.98
N ILE A 128 8.79 -25.38 -15.83
CA ILE A 128 9.14 -24.00 -15.43
C ILE A 128 10.44 -23.60 -16.12
N ASP A 129 10.42 -22.49 -16.82
CA ASP A 129 11.54 -22.01 -17.62
C ASP A 129 12.08 -20.65 -17.19
N HIS A 130 11.45 -19.96 -16.23
CA HIS A 130 11.89 -18.68 -15.70
C HIS A 130 12.10 -18.74 -14.19
N PHE A 131 13.25 -18.28 -13.71
CA PHE A 131 13.63 -18.37 -12.30
C PHE A 131 14.21 -17.04 -11.80
N THR A 132 13.89 -16.69 -10.56
CA THR A 132 14.56 -15.66 -9.74
C THR A 132 15.14 -16.37 -8.50
N PRO A 133 16.37 -16.92 -8.57
CA PRO A 133 16.95 -17.64 -7.43
C PRO A 133 17.04 -16.78 -6.17
N VAL A 134 17.43 -15.50 -6.31
CA VAL A 134 17.50 -14.53 -5.22
C VAL A 134 16.90 -13.19 -5.67
N ASN A 135 15.85 -12.77 -5.00
CA ASN A 135 15.27 -11.43 -5.19
C ASN A 135 16.10 -10.37 -4.48
N GLU A 136 16.49 -9.31 -5.17
CA GLU A 136 17.17 -8.12 -4.64
C GLU A 136 18.35 -8.44 -3.70
N PRO A 137 19.40 -9.10 -4.17
CA PRO A 137 20.53 -9.47 -3.33
C PRO A 137 21.21 -8.25 -2.68
N LEU A 138 21.31 -7.10 -3.36
CA LEU A 138 21.89 -5.88 -2.81
C LEU A 138 21.03 -5.29 -1.69
N THR A 139 19.72 -5.18 -1.93
CA THR A 139 18.76 -4.65 -0.94
C THR A 139 18.71 -5.53 0.30
N THR A 140 18.62 -6.84 0.11
CA THR A 140 18.60 -7.80 1.22
C THR A 140 19.89 -7.76 2.04
N ALA A 141 21.06 -7.69 1.38
CA ALA A 141 22.35 -7.55 2.04
C ALA A 141 22.47 -6.23 2.81
N ARG A 142 21.96 -5.11 2.26
CA ARG A 142 21.93 -3.79 2.95
C ARG A 142 21.09 -3.87 4.23
N PHE A 143 19.88 -4.43 4.16
CA PHE A 143 18.97 -4.47 5.29
C PHE A 143 19.41 -5.45 6.38
N SER A 144 20.02 -6.57 6.01
CA SER A 144 20.50 -7.58 6.95
C SER A 144 21.90 -7.31 7.50
N GLY A 145 22.81 -6.78 6.65
CA GLY A 145 24.24 -6.66 6.95
C GLY A 145 24.73 -5.25 7.24
N LEU A 146 24.10 -4.21 6.65
CA LEU A 146 24.53 -2.83 6.80
C LEU A 146 23.65 -2.03 7.75
N TYR A 147 22.32 -2.23 7.71
CA TYR A 147 21.36 -1.50 8.52
C TYR A 147 20.84 -2.30 9.73
N GLY A 148 20.91 -3.61 9.70
CA GLY A 148 20.54 -4.50 10.79
C GLY A 148 19.03 -4.62 11.03
N HIS A 149 18.22 -4.34 10.02
CA HIS A 149 16.76 -4.48 10.10
C HIS A 149 16.35 -5.94 10.15
N TRP A 150 16.95 -6.78 9.30
CA TRP A 150 16.66 -8.20 9.16
C TRP A 150 17.79 -9.07 9.68
N TYR A 151 17.49 -10.35 9.96
CA TYR A 151 18.49 -11.31 10.40
C TYR A 151 19.62 -11.43 9.37
N PRO A 152 20.86 -11.53 9.82
CA PRO A 152 21.39 -11.69 11.19
C PRO A 152 21.67 -10.37 11.94
N HIS A 153 21.04 -9.26 11.53
CA HIS A 153 21.08 -7.95 12.23
C HIS A 153 22.48 -7.30 12.33
N HIS A 154 23.37 -7.59 11.39
CA HIS A 154 24.68 -6.95 11.33
C HIS A 154 24.58 -5.49 10.88
N ARG A 155 25.62 -4.70 11.26
CA ARG A 155 25.73 -3.27 10.91
C ARG A 155 27.15 -2.92 10.49
N THR A 156 27.74 -3.78 9.63
CA THR A 156 29.09 -3.62 9.14
C THR A 156 29.15 -3.78 7.63
N GLU A 157 30.06 -3.06 7.00
CA GLU A 157 30.29 -3.19 5.56
C GLU A 157 30.81 -4.59 5.20
N GLN A 158 31.64 -5.18 6.05
CA GLN A 158 32.14 -6.53 5.84
C GLN A 158 31.00 -7.55 5.75
N ALA A 159 30.05 -7.52 6.69
CA ALA A 159 28.88 -8.41 6.65
C ALA A 159 28.00 -8.15 5.41
N PHE A 160 27.77 -6.89 5.09
CA PHE A 160 27.02 -6.49 3.87
C PHE A 160 27.65 -7.09 2.60
N LEU A 161 28.95 -6.89 2.40
CA LEU A 161 29.63 -7.36 1.19
C LEU A 161 29.69 -8.88 1.15
N ARG A 162 29.91 -9.58 2.29
CA ARG A 162 29.88 -11.03 2.35
C ARG A 162 28.50 -11.58 1.98
N MET A 163 27.43 -11.03 2.55
CA MET A 163 26.07 -11.44 2.23
C MET A 163 25.72 -11.21 0.76
N LEU A 164 26.14 -10.09 0.18
CA LEU A 164 25.93 -9.81 -1.23
C LEU A 164 26.62 -10.84 -2.13
N VAL A 165 27.90 -11.10 -1.88
CA VAL A 165 28.67 -12.06 -2.67
C VAL A 165 28.11 -13.47 -2.52
N ASN A 166 27.73 -13.89 -1.31
CA ASN A 166 27.10 -15.20 -1.08
C ASN A 166 25.79 -15.34 -1.88
N GLN A 167 24.93 -14.31 -1.91
CA GLN A 167 23.69 -14.32 -2.67
C GLN A 167 23.94 -14.37 -4.19
N CYS A 168 24.91 -13.60 -4.71
CA CYS A 168 25.30 -13.67 -6.13
C CYS A 168 25.88 -15.06 -6.48
N LYS A 169 26.74 -15.63 -5.64
CA LYS A 169 27.23 -17.02 -5.79
C LYS A 169 26.08 -18.02 -5.80
N ALA A 170 25.13 -17.85 -4.87
CA ALA A 170 23.94 -18.70 -4.79
C ALA A 170 23.13 -18.64 -6.10
N THR A 171 22.98 -17.46 -6.69
CA THR A 171 22.31 -17.28 -7.99
C THR A 171 23.02 -18.05 -9.09
N VAL A 172 24.35 -17.94 -9.20
CA VAL A 172 25.15 -18.67 -10.20
C VAL A 172 25.02 -20.18 -10.03
N LEU A 173 25.23 -20.68 -8.81
CA LEU A 173 25.16 -22.12 -8.52
C LEU A 173 23.74 -22.68 -8.69
N ALA A 174 22.73 -21.91 -8.32
CA ALA A 174 21.31 -22.26 -8.54
C ALA A 174 21.01 -22.39 -10.03
N MET A 175 21.40 -21.40 -10.86
CA MET A 175 21.18 -21.48 -12.31
C MET A 175 21.93 -22.63 -12.95
N ARG A 176 23.14 -22.97 -12.50
CA ARG A 176 23.84 -24.18 -12.93
C ARG A 176 23.05 -25.45 -12.61
N ALA A 177 22.48 -25.52 -11.40
CA ALA A 177 21.66 -26.65 -10.99
C ALA A 177 20.36 -26.75 -11.79
N ILE A 178 19.66 -25.61 -11.97
CA ILE A 178 18.43 -25.52 -12.76
C ILE A 178 18.68 -25.92 -14.22
N ARG A 179 19.71 -25.37 -14.85
CA ARG A 179 20.00 -25.63 -16.28
C ARG A 179 20.46 -27.06 -16.58
N ARG A 180 20.87 -27.84 -15.56
CA ARG A 180 21.08 -29.29 -15.71
C ARG A 180 19.77 -30.04 -15.91
N ALA A 181 18.70 -29.64 -15.22
CA ALA A 181 17.37 -30.24 -15.36
C ALA A 181 16.54 -29.59 -16.49
N THR A 182 16.67 -28.30 -16.67
CA THR A 182 15.93 -27.48 -17.65
C THR A 182 16.94 -26.61 -18.43
N PRO A 183 17.59 -27.14 -19.51
CA PRO A 183 18.69 -26.44 -20.21
C PRO A 183 18.36 -25.06 -20.77
N GLY A 184 17.06 -24.82 -21.11
CA GLY A 184 16.57 -23.53 -21.62
C GLY A 184 16.15 -22.51 -20.54
N ALA A 185 16.35 -22.84 -19.27
CA ALA A 185 15.90 -21.99 -18.18
C ALA A 185 16.56 -20.61 -18.16
N GLN A 186 15.75 -19.56 -18.01
CA GLN A 186 16.13 -18.16 -18.03
C GLN A 186 16.26 -17.60 -16.62
N LEU A 187 17.30 -16.82 -16.39
CA LEU A 187 17.49 -16.04 -15.18
C LEU A 187 16.76 -14.69 -15.30
N VAL A 188 15.75 -14.48 -14.50
CA VAL A 188 15.13 -13.17 -14.27
C VAL A 188 15.71 -12.58 -13.00
N GLN A 189 16.75 -11.75 -13.12
CA GLN A 189 17.40 -11.16 -11.94
C GLN A 189 16.78 -9.82 -11.59
N THR A 190 16.23 -9.72 -10.42
CA THR A 190 15.53 -8.53 -9.91
C THR A 190 16.41 -7.73 -8.95
N GLU A 191 16.34 -6.39 -9.02
CA GLU A 191 17.02 -5.49 -8.09
C GLU A 191 16.31 -4.12 -8.01
N ASP A 192 16.39 -3.47 -6.83
CA ASP A 192 16.06 -2.07 -6.66
C ASP A 192 17.22 -1.19 -7.16
N ILE A 193 16.99 -0.45 -8.25
CA ILE A 193 18.01 0.33 -8.95
C ILE A 193 17.78 1.84 -8.78
N GLY A 194 17.29 2.26 -7.62
CA GLY A 194 17.04 3.66 -7.32
C GLY A 194 18.30 4.53 -7.31
N LYS A 195 18.20 5.75 -7.86
CA LYS A 195 19.31 6.72 -7.94
C LYS A 195 19.35 7.64 -6.74
N THR A 196 20.55 7.94 -6.26
CA THR A 196 20.79 8.91 -5.20
C THR A 196 21.25 10.24 -5.79
N PHE A 197 20.53 11.30 -5.48
CA PHE A 197 20.87 12.70 -5.78
C PHE A 197 21.37 13.38 -4.53
N SER A 198 22.02 14.54 -4.67
CA SER A 198 22.52 15.26 -3.49
C SER A 198 22.76 16.75 -3.72
N THR A 199 22.90 17.50 -2.64
CA THR A 199 23.58 18.79 -2.67
C THR A 199 25.06 18.61 -2.99
N ARG A 200 25.70 19.65 -3.56
CA ARG A 200 27.11 19.61 -4.00
C ARG A 200 28.08 19.09 -2.92
N GLY A 201 27.86 19.45 -1.66
CA GLY A 201 28.72 19.00 -0.55
C GLY A 201 28.62 17.50 -0.23
N LEU A 202 27.63 16.79 -0.76
CA LEU A 202 27.40 15.36 -0.57
C LEU A 202 27.55 14.55 -1.86
N ALA A 203 28.06 15.16 -2.94
CA ALA A 203 28.23 14.50 -4.25
C ALA A 203 29.01 13.19 -4.13
N THR A 204 30.14 13.17 -3.42
CA THR A 204 30.94 11.95 -3.21
C THR A 204 30.17 10.83 -2.52
N GLN A 205 29.22 11.16 -1.62
CA GLN A 205 28.37 10.16 -0.97
C GLN A 205 27.34 9.62 -1.98
N ALA A 206 26.72 10.50 -2.76
CA ALA A 206 25.78 10.10 -3.80
C ALA A 206 26.46 9.25 -4.88
N ASP A 207 27.67 9.62 -5.32
CA ASP A 207 28.45 8.85 -6.29
C ASP A 207 28.74 7.44 -5.77
N TYR A 208 29.17 7.31 -4.50
CA TYR A 208 29.38 6.02 -3.85
C TYR A 208 28.10 5.16 -3.85
N GLU A 209 26.94 5.74 -3.55
CA GLU A 209 25.66 5.01 -3.54
C GLU A 209 25.20 4.66 -4.96
N ASN A 210 25.45 5.52 -5.92
CA ASN A 210 25.13 5.27 -7.33
C ASN A 210 26.02 4.21 -7.96
N GLU A 211 27.29 4.10 -7.57
CA GLU A 211 28.14 2.97 -7.97
C GLU A 211 27.69 1.68 -7.28
N ARG A 212 27.37 1.75 -5.98
CA ARG A 212 26.92 0.59 -5.20
C ARG A 212 25.65 -0.03 -5.76
N ARG A 213 24.68 0.77 -6.28
CA ARG A 213 23.40 0.25 -6.79
C ARG A 213 23.54 -0.77 -7.92
N TRP A 214 24.67 -0.76 -8.64
CA TRP A 214 24.95 -1.69 -9.74
C TRP A 214 25.65 -2.97 -9.29
N LEU A 215 26.18 -3.00 -8.07
CA LEU A 215 27.16 -4.01 -7.66
C LEU A 215 26.65 -5.45 -7.76
N SER A 216 25.40 -5.73 -7.45
CA SER A 216 24.81 -7.08 -7.61
C SER A 216 24.78 -7.52 -9.07
N LEU A 217 24.33 -6.63 -9.96
CA LEU A 217 24.27 -6.91 -11.39
C LEU A 217 25.66 -6.97 -12.01
N ASP A 218 26.59 -6.09 -11.60
CA ASP A 218 27.99 -6.13 -12.08
C ASP A 218 28.69 -7.42 -11.68
N LEU A 219 28.43 -7.93 -10.46
CA LEU A 219 28.93 -9.24 -10.01
C LEU A 219 28.36 -10.38 -10.88
N LEU A 220 27.06 -10.38 -11.15
CA LEU A 220 26.40 -11.41 -11.95
C LEU A 220 26.77 -11.37 -13.44
N HIS A 221 27.11 -10.16 -13.96
CA HIS A 221 27.64 -10.01 -15.32
C HIS A 221 29.15 -10.38 -15.43
N GLY A 222 29.80 -10.69 -14.29
CA GLY A 222 31.21 -11.02 -14.27
C GLY A 222 32.14 -9.83 -14.48
N TRP A 223 31.65 -8.60 -14.29
CA TRP A 223 32.41 -7.38 -14.56
C TRP A 223 33.33 -6.94 -13.43
N VAL A 224 33.19 -7.56 -12.24
CA VAL A 224 33.98 -7.18 -11.07
C VAL A 224 35.36 -7.85 -11.14
N ASP A 225 36.20 -7.31 -12.01
CA ASP A 225 37.63 -7.65 -12.16
C ASP A 225 38.52 -6.66 -11.37
N ARG A 226 39.84 -6.75 -11.54
CA ARG A 226 40.82 -5.90 -10.83
C ARG A 226 40.72 -4.40 -11.17
N ASN A 227 40.11 -4.04 -12.28
CA ASN A 227 39.92 -2.66 -12.71
C ASN A 227 38.58 -2.09 -12.21
N HIS A 228 37.68 -2.93 -11.72
CA HIS A 228 36.38 -2.50 -11.24
C HIS A 228 36.51 -1.70 -9.93
N PRO A 229 35.79 -0.56 -9.74
CA PRO A 229 35.89 0.31 -8.56
C PRO A 229 35.70 -0.42 -7.23
N TRP A 230 34.88 -1.47 -7.20
CA TRP A 230 34.59 -2.24 -5.99
C TRP A 230 35.55 -3.39 -5.71
N HIS A 231 36.39 -3.83 -6.67
CA HIS A 231 37.22 -5.01 -6.50
C HIS A 231 38.16 -4.92 -5.28
N ALA A 232 38.98 -3.84 -5.24
CA ALA A 232 39.91 -3.63 -4.13
C ALA A 232 39.19 -3.58 -2.77
N ARG A 233 38.00 -2.96 -2.73
CA ARG A 233 37.19 -2.85 -1.53
C ARG A 233 36.62 -4.21 -1.07
N LEU A 234 36.15 -5.03 -2.00
CA LEU A 234 35.69 -6.40 -1.72
C LEU A 234 36.80 -7.23 -1.10
N VAL A 235 37.99 -7.24 -1.73
CA VAL A 235 39.16 -7.98 -1.22
C VAL A 235 39.59 -7.46 0.16
N ALA A 236 39.64 -6.13 0.35
CA ALA A 236 39.99 -5.52 1.66
C ALA A 236 39.02 -5.89 2.78
N HIS A 237 37.76 -6.18 2.45
CA HIS A 237 36.75 -6.68 3.39
C HIS A 237 36.69 -8.21 3.49
N GLY A 238 37.71 -8.92 2.97
CA GLY A 238 37.88 -10.35 3.13
C GLY A 238 37.05 -11.22 2.18
N ILE A 239 36.60 -10.67 1.03
CA ILE A 239 36.02 -11.51 -0.03
C ILE A 239 37.15 -12.28 -0.73
N ASP A 240 36.97 -13.61 -0.84
CA ASP A 240 37.94 -14.49 -1.50
C ASP A 240 38.00 -14.16 -3.02
N PRO A 241 39.19 -13.94 -3.58
CA PRO A 241 39.35 -13.81 -5.03
C PRO A 241 38.76 -14.97 -5.86
N ASN A 242 38.72 -16.20 -5.29
CA ASN A 242 38.09 -17.35 -5.93
C ASN A 242 36.56 -17.18 -6.03
N ASP A 243 35.93 -16.55 -5.06
CA ASP A 243 34.50 -16.22 -5.12
C ASP A 243 34.23 -15.26 -6.29
N LEU A 244 35.09 -14.25 -6.46
CA LEU A 244 34.99 -13.32 -7.60
C LEU A 244 35.31 -13.99 -8.94
N ALA A 245 36.20 -14.98 -8.95
CA ALA A 245 36.52 -15.78 -10.14
C ALA A 245 35.30 -16.60 -10.60
N LEU A 246 34.61 -17.27 -9.63
CA LEU A 246 33.39 -18.03 -9.91
C LEU A 246 32.29 -17.15 -10.55
N LEU A 247 32.13 -15.92 -10.09
CA LEU A 247 31.14 -14.99 -10.62
C LEU A 247 31.45 -14.54 -12.06
N ARG A 248 32.70 -14.65 -12.51
CA ARG A 248 33.11 -14.27 -13.88
C ARG A 248 32.88 -15.34 -14.95
N ASP A 249 32.46 -16.55 -14.56
CA ASP A 249 32.25 -17.64 -15.53
C ASP A 249 31.05 -17.42 -16.48
N GLY A 250 30.25 -16.38 -16.26
CA GLY A 250 29.12 -15.98 -17.11
C GLY A 250 27.80 -16.69 -16.87
N ASP A 251 27.79 -17.76 -16.06
CA ASP A 251 26.58 -18.55 -15.77
C ASP A 251 25.52 -17.76 -14.99
N GLY A 252 25.92 -16.68 -14.31
CA GLY A 252 25.06 -15.79 -13.56
C GLY A 252 24.53 -14.61 -14.35
N MET A 253 24.87 -14.49 -15.63
CA MET A 253 24.43 -13.36 -16.47
C MET A 253 22.91 -13.43 -16.66
N PRO A 254 22.16 -12.36 -16.30
CA PRO A 254 20.73 -12.32 -16.46
C PRO A 254 20.27 -12.42 -17.92
N ASP A 255 19.28 -13.27 -18.18
CA ASP A 255 18.58 -13.30 -19.47
C ASP A 255 17.56 -12.15 -19.56
N LEU A 256 17.01 -11.76 -18.41
CA LEU A 256 16.10 -10.63 -18.23
C LEU A 256 16.44 -9.88 -16.93
N ILE A 257 16.66 -8.56 -17.02
CA ILE A 257 16.86 -7.73 -15.84
C ILE A 257 15.51 -7.25 -15.34
N GLY A 258 15.18 -7.61 -14.10
CA GLY A 258 14.00 -7.14 -13.37
C GLY A 258 14.32 -5.85 -12.61
N VAL A 259 13.61 -4.78 -12.94
CA VAL A 259 13.71 -3.50 -12.24
C VAL A 259 12.57 -3.40 -11.23
N ASN A 260 12.90 -3.51 -9.94
CA ASN A 260 12.02 -3.14 -8.86
C ASN A 260 12.21 -1.64 -8.60
N HIS A 261 11.13 -0.86 -8.71
CA HIS A 261 11.24 0.59 -8.58
C HIS A 261 10.04 1.18 -7.84
N TYR A 262 10.35 1.86 -6.77
CA TYR A 262 9.39 2.53 -5.87
C TYR A 262 9.68 4.02 -5.78
N LEU A 263 8.72 4.81 -5.33
CA LEU A 263 8.95 6.23 -5.07
C LEU A 263 10.04 6.46 -4.00
N THR A 264 10.24 5.50 -3.12
CA THR A 264 11.26 5.52 -2.06
C THR A 264 12.63 5.03 -2.52
N SER A 265 12.74 4.41 -3.69
CA SER A 265 14.00 3.92 -4.26
C SER A 265 14.98 5.06 -4.56
N GLU A 266 14.46 6.19 -5.04
CA GLU A 266 15.28 7.35 -5.38
C GLU A 266 15.42 8.30 -4.20
N ARG A 267 16.68 8.65 -3.86
CA ARG A 267 17.01 9.40 -2.65
C ARG A 267 17.65 10.75 -2.97
N TYR A 268 17.47 11.70 -2.07
CA TYR A 268 18.12 12.99 -2.09
C TYR A 268 18.81 13.28 -0.76
N LEU A 269 20.14 13.43 -0.81
CA LEU A 269 20.95 13.74 0.35
C LEU A 269 21.17 15.24 0.47
N ASP A 270 20.71 15.83 1.58
CA ASP A 270 20.84 17.27 1.83
C ASP A 270 21.57 17.60 3.13
N GLY A 271 22.61 18.40 3.05
CA GLY A 271 23.32 18.89 4.23
C GLY A 271 22.52 19.91 5.07
N ARG A 272 21.46 20.49 4.53
CA ARG A 272 20.55 21.44 5.22
C ARG A 272 19.53 20.71 6.08
N ILE A 273 20.02 19.94 7.05
CA ILE A 273 19.21 19.01 7.86
C ILE A 273 18.00 19.65 8.54
N SER A 274 18.07 20.95 8.89
CA SER A 274 16.98 21.68 9.57
C SER A 274 15.75 21.88 8.69
N ALA A 275 15.90 21.84 7.36
CA ALA A 275 14.81 21.99 6.41
C ALA A 275 13.91 20.75 6.33
N TYR A 276 14.28 19.65 6.98
CA TYR A 276 13.59 18.37 6.88
C TYR A 276 13.00 17.94 8.22
N PRO A 277 11.95 17.09 8.22
CA PRO A 277 11.41 16.44 9.42
C PRO A 277 12.49 15.69 10.21
N ARG A 278 12.34 15.60 11.52
CA ARG A 278 13.33 14.91 12.40
C ARG A 278 13.58 13.45 11.99
N SER A 279 12.56 12.78 11.50
CA SER A 279 12.64 11.37 11.05
C SER A 279 13.59 11.15 9.86
N LEU A 280 13.82 12.18 9.05
CA LEU A 280 14.72 12.11 7.88
C LEU A 280 16.15 12.60 8.19
N ARG A 281 16.39 13.09 9.41
CA ARG A 281 17.69 13.62 9.80
C ARG A 281 18.58 12.50 10.33
N GLY A 282 19.66 12.19 9.59
CA GLY A 282 20.55 11.10 9.93
C GLY A 282 21.97 11.39 9.48
N GLY A 283 22.51 10.48 8.69
CA GLY A 283 23.86 10.50 8.14
C GLY A 283 24.45 9.10 8.07
N ASN A 284 25.72 9.01 7.70
CA ASN A 284 26.46 7.75 7.56
C ASN A 284 27.49 7.49 8.68
N GLY A 285 27.37 8.16 9.82
CA GLY A 285 28.32 8.10 10.94
C GLY A 285 29.53 9.05 10.78
N ARG A 286 29.86 9.48 9.56
CA ARG A 286 30.96 10.42 9.27
C ARG A 286 30.44 11.82 8.93
N ARG A 287 29.30 11.91 8.25
CA ARG A 287 28.64 13.17 7.88
C ARG A 287 27.17 13.11 8.28
N ARG A 288 26.66 14.25 8.72
CA ARG A 288 25.21 14.42 8.98
C ARG A 288 24.54 14.98 7.73
N TYR A 289 23.43 14.40 7.34
CA TYR A 289 22.58 14.87 6.24
C TYR A 289 21.14 14.40 6.45
N ALA A 290 20.21 15.04 5.77
CA ALA A 290 18.86 14.50 5.61
C ALA A 290 18.85 13.56 4.40
N ASP A 291 18.14 12.44 4.53
CA ASP A 291 17.91 11.46 3.48
C ASP A 291 16.41 11.41 3.17
N ALA A 292 16.03 12.07 2.08
CA ALA A 292 14.64 12.21 1.66
C ALA A 292 14.36 11.47 0.35
N GLU A 293 13.10 11.15 0.09
CA GLU A 293 12.70 10.71 -1.25
C GLU A 293 13.02 11.82 -2.28
N ALA A 294 13.63 11.47 -3.40
CA ALA A 294 14.04 12.42 -4.42
C ALA A 294 12.87 13.24 -4.97
N VAL A 295 11.68 12.65 -5.01
CA VAL A 295 10.44 13.33 -5.43
C VAL A 295 10.00 14.46 -4.47
N ARG A 296 10.55 14.53 -3.23
CA ARG A 296 10.24 15.58 -2.23
C ARG A 296 11.07 16.85 -2.40
N VAL A 297 11.91 16.92 -3.42
CA VAL A 297 12.74 18.09 -3.73
C VAL A 297 12.59 18.48 -5.20
N ILE A 298 13.00 19.70 -5.54
CA ILE A 298 13.01 20.17 -6.93
C ILE A 298 14.26 19.63 -7.60
N LEU A 299 14.06 18.78 -8.60
CA LEU A 299 15.08 18.24 -9.51
C LEU A 299 14.73 18.58 -10.95
N PRO A 300 15.68 18.52 -11.90
CA PRO A 300 15.39 18.69 -13.32
C PRO A 300 14.29 17.71 -13.77
N GLU A 301 13.41 18.17 -14.65
CA GLU A 301 12.34 17.34 -15.20
C GLU A 301 12.92 16.07 -15.86
N GLY A 302 12.25 14.93 -15.66
CA GLY A 302 12.72 13.63 -16.19
C GLY A 302 13.88 12.98 -15.42
N SER A 303 14.36 13.58 -14.31
CA SER A 303 15.43 12.99 -13.51
C SER A 303 14.98 11.79 -12.68
N THR A 304 13.72 11.77 -12.26
CA THR A 304 13.15 10.76 -11.35
C THR A 304 12.05 9.94 -12.01
N GLY A 305 11.84 8.75 -11.49
CA GLY A 305 10.78 7.82 -11.91
C GLY A 305 11.28 6.67 -12.78
N PRO A 306 10.37 5.82 -13.27
CA PRO A 306 10.75 4.58 -13.94
C PRO A 306 11.51 4.77 -15.24
N LEU A 307 11.10 5.71 -16.10
CA LEU A 307 11.69 5.88 -17.43
C LEU A 307 13.21 6.09 -17.40
N PRO A 308 13.78 7.07 -16.67
CA PRO A 308 15.24 7.25 -16.67
C PRO A 308 15.98 6.05 -16.07
N ARG A 309 15.36 5.28 -15.20
CA ARG A 309 15.99 4.04 -14.66
C ARG A 309 16.04 2.95 -15.70
N LEU A 310 14.99 2.75 -16.49
CA LEU A 310 14.98 1.79 -17.60
C LEU A 310 16.07 2.13 -18.65
N LEU A 311 16.20 3.41 -18.99
CA LEU A 311 17.20 3.86 -19.94
C LEU A 311 18.64 3.64 -19.41
N GLU A 312 18.92 3.95 -18.13
CA GLU A 312 20.23 3.71 -17.50
C GLU A 312 20.58 2.20 -17.44
N VAL A 313 19.62 1.34 -17.14
CA VAL A 313 19.81 -0.12 -17.16
C VAL A 313 20.14 -0.63 -18.56
N TRP A 314 19.39 -0.15 -19.55
CA TRP A 314 19.62 -0.53 -20.93
C TRP A 314 20.99 -0.05 -21.44
N GLU A 315 21.32 1.20 -21.18
CA GLU A 315 22.61 1.76 -21.56
C GLU A 315 23.79 0.99 -20.97
N ARG A 316 23.63 0.50 -19.72
CA ARG A 316 24.71 -0.22 -19.05
C ARG A 316 24.82 -1.69 -19.48
N TYR A 317 23.73 -2.43 -19.58
CA TYR A 317 23.76 -3.89 -19.69
C TYR A 317 23.32 -4.43 -21.04
N HIS A 318 22.57 -3.68 -21.84
CA HIS A 318 22.01 -4.12 -23.12
C HIS A 318 21.27 -5.47 -23.03
N ARG A 319 20.51 -5.71 -21.96
CA ARG A 319 19.69 -6.89 -21.73
C ARG A 319 18.22 -6.55 -21.77
N PRO A 320 17.34 -7.48 -22.17
CA PRO A 320 15.91 -7.28 -22.01
C PRO A 320 15.56 -6.91 -20.57
N ILE A 321 14.53 -6.08 -20.39
CA ILE A 321 14.13 -5.54 -19.09
C ILE A 321 12.66 -5.90 -18.84
N ALA A 322 12.30 -6.18 -17.58
CA ALA A 322 10.95 -6.10 -17.09
C ALA A 322 10.91 -5.19 -15.86
N ILE A 323 9.83 -4.43 -15.68
CA ILE A 323 9.55 -3.81 -14.39
C ILE A 323 8.88 -4.89 -13.55
N THR A 324 9.60 -5.38 -12.55
CA THR A 324 9.20 -6.60 -11.83
C THR A 324 8.45 -6.34 -10.54
N GLU A 325 8.36 -5.09 -10.09
CA GLU A 325 7.51 -4.70 -8.97
C GLU A 325 6.97 -3.28 -9.17
N VAL A 326 5.65 -3.16 -9.24
CA VAL A 326 4.93 -1.89 -9.27
C VAL A 326 3.95 -1.87 -8.10
N HIS A 327 4.33 -1.22 -7.01
CA HIS A 327 3.51 -1.04 -5.82
C HIS A 327 3.61 0.39 -5.29
N HIS A 328 2.54 0.83 -4.67
CA HIS A 328 2.52 2.07 -3.91
C HIS A 328 1.56 1.92 -2.72
N GLY A 329 2.11 1.85 -1.51
CA GLY A 329 1.38 1.78 -0.25
C GLY A 329 0.66 3.09 0.06
N CYS A 330 -0.37 3.43 -0.73
CA CYS A 330 -1.11 4.69 -0.61
C CYS A 330 -2.60 4.49 -0.94
N THR A 331 -3.33 5.60 -1.11
CA THR A 331 -4.74 5.60 -1.50
C THR A 331 -4.96 5.06 -2.91
N ARG A 332 -6.17 4.61 -3.21
CA ARG A 332 -6.51 3.94 -4.46
C ARG A 332 -6.22 4.78 -5.72
N ASP A 333 -6.50 6.06 -5.67
CA ASP A 333 -6.18 6.99 -6.75
C ASP A 333 -4.68 7.08 -7.03
N GLU A 334 -3.86 7.11 -5.99
CA GLU A 334 -2.40 7.17 -6.14
C GLU A 334 -1.82 5.84 -6.63
N GLN A 335 -2.39 4.71 -6.24
CA GLN A 335 -2.01 3.40 -6.79
C GLN A 335 -2.29 3.32 -8.30
N LEU A 336 -3.45 3.80 -8.74
CA LEU A 336 -3.80 3.85 -10.17
C LEU A 336 -2.86 4.78 -10.95
N ARG A 337 -2.53 5.95 -10.39
CA ARG A 337 -1.60 6.91 -11.01
C ARG A 337 -0.19 6.33 -11.12
N TRP A 338 0.27 5.59 -10.09
CA TRP A 338 1.59 4.94 -10.13
C TRP A 338 1.66 3.84 -11.18
N LEU A 339 0.65 2.99 -11.27
CA LEU A 339 0.56 1.98 -12.32
C LEU A 339 0.53 2.62 -13.71
N ALA A 340 -0.26 3.68 -13.90
CA ALA A 340 -0.36 4.40 -15.18
C ALA A 340 0.99 5.03 -15.57
N GLU A 341 1.66 5.74 -14.66
CA GLU A 341 2.97 6.35 -14.91
C GLU A 341 4.01 5.30 -15.29
N THR A 342 4.02 4.16 -14.58
CA THR A 342 4.96 3.07 -14.81
C THR A 342 4.71 2.37 -16.16
N TRP A 343 3.43 2.14 -16.50
CA TRP A 343 3.06 1.56 -17.79
C TRP A 343 3.50 2.45 -18.96
N VAL A 344 3.16 3.73 -18.87
CA VAL A 344 3.57 4.73 -19.89
C VAL A 344 5.08 4.83 -20.00
N ALA A 345 5.83 4.78 -18.88
CA ALA A 345 7.28 4.79 -18.89
C ALA A 345 7.87 3.56 -19.63
N ALA A 346 7.25 2.39 -19.43
CA ALA A 346 7.65 1.18 -20.16
C ALA A 346 7.39 1.31 -21.67
N GLU A 347 6.24 1.85 -22.08
CA GLU A 347 5.91 2.11 -23.49
C GLU A 347 6.87 3.13 -24.11
N GLN A 348 7.17 4.22 -23.40
CA GLN A 348 8.13 5.24 -23.85
C GLN A 348 9.54 4.66 -24.02
N ALA A 349 10.02 3.83 -23.08
CA ALA A 349 11.30 3.15 -23.23
C ALA A 349 11.31 2.23 -24.45
N ARG A 350 10.24 1.47 -24.69
CA ARG A 350 10.08 0.64 -25.90
C ARG A 350 10.13 1.47 -27.18
N ALA A 351 9.48 2.61 -27.20
CA ALA A 351 9.48 3.51 -28.35
C ALA A 351 10.90 4.06 -28.70
N THR A 352 11.83 4.07 -27.73
CA THR A 352 13.25 4.42 -27.96
C THR A 352 14.12 3.20 -28.30
N GLY A 353 13.54 2.01 -28.43
CA GLY A 353 14.27 0.78 -28.78
C GLY A 353 14.73 -0.07 -27.60
N VAL A 354 14.36 0.29 -26.37
CA VAL A 354 14.65 -0.53 -25.17
C VAL A 354 13.69 -1.73 -25.11
N PRO A 355 14.17 -2.98 -25.08
CA PRO A 355 13.31 -4.17 -25.08
C PRO A 355 12.67 -4.43 -23.70
N VAL A 356 11.73 -3.59 -23.29
CA VAL A 356 10.94 -3.81 -22.09
C VAL A 356 9.85 -4.84 -22.39
N ARG A 357 9.87 -5.97 -21.67
CA ARG A 357 8.99 -7.11 -21.87
C ARG A 357 7.67 -7.02 -21.11
N ALA A 358 7.74 -6.58 -19.86
CA ALA A 358 6.60 -6.60 -18.97
C ALA A 358 6.63 -5.51 -17.91
N VAL A 359 5.45 -5.24 -17.36
CA VAL A 359 5.22 -4.49 -16.11
C VAL A 359 4.50 -5.44 -15.15
N THR A 360 5.02 -5.60 -13.93
CA THR A 360 4.44 -6.52 -12.94
C THR A 360 3.65 -5.77 -11.89
N LEU A 361 2.37 -6.06 -11.81
CA LEU A 361 1.54 -5.57 -10.69
C LEU A 361 1.94 -6.29 -9.41
N TRP A 362 2.57 -5.55 -8.50
CA TRP A 362 3.03 -6.02 -7.20
C TRP A 362 2.27 -5.29 -6.08
N SER A 363 1.62 -5.93 -5.14
CA SER A 363 1.28 -7.34 -5.16
C SER A 363 -0.22 -7.50 -5.42
N LEU A 364 -0.63 -8.63 -5.97
CA LEU A 364 -2.04 -8.89 -6.28
C LEU A 364 -2.92 -8.85 -5.03
N LEU A 365 -2.43 -9.35 -3.90
CA LEU A 365 -3.14 -9.38 -2.61
C LEU A 365 -2.68 -8.28 -1.64
N GLY A 366 -1.78 -7.40 -2.07
CA GLY A 366 -1.19 -6.41 -1.19
C GLY A 366 -0.10 -6.97 -0.27
N ALA A 367 0.22 -6.24 0.80
CA ALA A 367 1.28 -6.57 1.74
C ALA A 367 0.91 -6.16 3.18
N VAL A 368 1.52 -6.81 4.18
CA VAL A 368 1.29 -6.54 5.60
C VAL A 368 2.58 -6.03 6.24
N ASP A 369 2.51 -4.87 6.94
CA ASP A 369 3.61 -4.24 7.69
C ASP A 369 4.87 -3.88 6.88
N TRP A 370 4.78 -3.76 5.56
CA TRP A 370 5.89 -3.30 4.72
C TRP A 370 6.28 -1.84 4.98
N ASN A 371 5.35 -1.01 5.45
CA ASN A 371 5.62 0.35 5.89
C ASN A 371 6.66 0.43 7.03
N SER A 372 6.91 -0.68 7.73
CA SER A 372 7.96 -0.83 8.75
C SER A 372 9.08 -1.79 8.35
N LEU A 373 9.16 -2.21 7.07
CA LEU A 373 10.07 -3.25 6.59
C LEU A 373 9.94 -4.55 7.40
N LEU A 374 8.72 -4.91 7.77
CA LEU A 374 8.36 -6.08 8.59
C LEU A 374 8.91 -6.07 10.03
N VAL A 375 9.62 -5.02 10.45
CA VAL A 375 10.26 -4.91 11.77
C VAL A 375 9.23 -4.81 12.90
N GLU A 376 8.12 -4.10 12.62
CA GLU A 376 6.99 -4.01 13.54
C GLU A 376 5.89 -5.00 13.12
N ARG A 377 5.11 -5.46 14.08
CA ARG A 377 3.94 -6.31 13.84
C ARG A 377 2.68 -5.54 14.23
N ALA A 378 2.32 -4.57 13.39
CA ALA A 378 1.20 -3.67 13.60
C ALA A 378 -0.07 -4.12 12.87
N GLY A 379 0.04 -5.06 11.92
CA GLY A 379 -1.06 -5.48 11.06
C GLY A 379 -1.48 -4.39 10.06
N PHE A 380 -0.56 -3.48 9.71
CA PHE A 380 -0.82 -2.47 8.70
C PHE A 380 -0.88 -3.13 7.32
N TYR A 381 -2.06 -3.10 6.70
CA TYR A 381 -2.29 -3.74 5.41
C TYR A 381 -2.36 -2.70 4.28
N GLU A 382 -1.59 -2.93 3.24
CA GLU A 382 -1.57 -2.17 2.00
C GLU A 382 -2.28 -2.98 0.90
N PRO A 383 -3.51 -2.62 0.47
CA PRO A 383 -4.25 -3.41 -0.49
C PRO A 383 -3.66 -3.37 -1.90
N GLY A 384 -3.80 -4.49 -2.63
CA GLY A 384 -3.36 -4.66 -4.01
C GLY A 384 -4.50 -4.64 -5.03
N ALA A 385 -4.37 -5.47 -6.08
CA ALA A 385 -5.42 -5.70 -7.07
C ALA A 385 -6.70 -6.27 -6.43
N PHE A 386 -6.52 -7.02 -5.36
CA PHE A 386 -7.59 -7.52 -4.50
C PHE A 386 -7.38 -7.05 -3.07
N ASP A 387 -8.46 -6.69 -2.40
CA ASP A 387 -8.48 -6.35 -0.99
C ASP A 387 -8.91 -7.57 -0.19
N ILE A 388 -8.01 -8.08 0.67
CA ILE A 388 -8.22 -9.31 1.46
C ILE A 388 -8.96 -9.07 2.78
N ARG A 389 -9.36 -7.85 3.10
CA ARG A 389 -10.11 -7.53 4.34
C ARG A 389 -11.59 -7.93 4.26
N ALA A 390 -12.08 -8.30 3.08
CA ALA A 390 -13.37 -8.95 2.88
C ALA A 390 -13.29 -10.46 3.14
N PRO A 391 -14.40 -11.17 3.39
CA PRO A 391 -14.44 -12.63 3.51
C PRO A 391 -13.83 -13.35 2.31
N GLU A 392 -14.14 -12.85 1.10
CA GLU A 392 -13.46 -13.23 -0.15
C GLU A 392 -12.69 -12.01 -0.70
N PRO A 393 -11.48 -12.20 -1.28
CA PRO A 393 -10.70 -11.11 -1.82
C PRO A 393 -11.49 -10.26 -2.82
N ARG A 394 -11.73 -9.00 -2.48
CA ARG A 394 -12.53 -8.08 -3.28
C ARG A 394 -11.68 -7.41 -4.36
N ARG A 395 -12.12 -7.49 -5.63
CA ARG A 395 -11.43 -6.82 -6.74
C ARG A 395 -11.50 -5.29 -6.59
N THR A 396 -10.36 -4.63 -6.56
CA THR A 396 -10.23 -3.18 -6.47
C THR A 396 -10.21 -2.50 -7.85
N ALA A 397 -10.20 -1.18 -7.90
CA ALA A 397 -9.99 -0.44 -9.15
C ALA A 397 -8.64 -0.80 -9.81
N LEU A 398 -7.62 -1.10 -9.00
CA LEU A 398 -6.33 -1.57 -9.52
C LEU A 398 -6.48 -2.92 -10.23
N GLY A 399 -7.27 -3.85 -9.70
CA GLY A 399 -7.59 -5.11 -10.37
C GLY A 399 -8.41 -4.91 -11.65
N ARG A 400 -9.30 -3.90 -11.71
CA ARG A 400 -10.01 -3.55 -12.95
C ARG A 400 -9.07 -2.93 -13.99
N ALA A 401 -8.16 -2.06 -13.56
CA ALA A 401 -7.12 -1.51 -14.43
C ALA A 401 -6.24 -2.62 -15.00
N ALA A 402 -5.84 -3.60 -14.19
CA ALA A 402 -5.09 -4.77 -14.64
C ALA A 402 -5.85 -5.56 -15.71
N ALA A 403 -7.13 -5.86 -15.50
CA ALA A 403 -7.95 -6.56 -16.51
C ALA A 403 -8.08 -5.76 -17.81
N SER A 404 -8.18 -4.44 -17.75
CA SER A 404 -8.21 -3.60 -18.95
C SER A 404 -6.85 -3.62 -19.67
N LEU A 405 -5.73 -3.49 -18.95
CA LEU A 405 -4.38 -3.55 -19.52
C LEU A 405 -4.11 -4.87 -20.24
N THR A 406 -4.50 -6.00 -19.66
CA THR A 406 -4.30 -7.32 -20.29
C THR A 406 -5.14 -7.51 -21.54
N GLN A 407 -6.31 -6.86 -21.62
CA GLN A 407 -7.24 -6.99 -22.75
C GLN A 407 -6.97 -6.00 -23.88
N THR A 408 -6.61 -4.75 -23.53
CA THR A 408 -6.58 -3.63 -24.48
C THR A 408 -5.24 -2.89 -24.53
N GLY A 409 -4.31 -3.19 -23.62
CA GLY A 409 -3.05 -2.44 -23.46
C GLY A 409 -3.22 -1.05 -22.80
N ALA A 410 -4.44 -0.68 -22.40
CA ALA A 410 -4.72 0.64 -21.82
C ALA A 410 -5.79 0.54 -20.72
N PHE A 411 -5.83 1.51 -19.83
CA PHE A 411 -6.96 1.70 -18.93
C PHE A 411 -7.22 3.19 -18.70
N ALA A 412 -8.46 3.50 -18.37
CA ALA A 412 -8.89 4.86 -18.11
C ALA A 412 -9.66 4.94 -16.79
N HIS A 413 -9.38 5.96 -16.02
CA HIS A 413 -10.12 6.30 -14.81
C HIS A 413 -10.06 7.81 -14.57
N PRO A 414 -11.13 8.46 -14.07
CA PRO A 414 -11.14 9.91 -13.82
C PRO A 414 -10.00 10.43 -12.94
N VAL A 415 -9.55 9.63 -11.98
CA VAL A 415 -8.44 10.01 -11.09
C VAL A 415 -7.11 10.24 -11.83
N LEU A 416 -6.97 9.73 -13.06
CA LEU A 416 -5.78 9.91 -13.88
C LEU A 416 -5.69 11.30 -14.55
N ASP A 417 -6.74 12.09 -14.48
CA ASP A 417 -6.73 13.48 -14.99
C ASP A 417 -5.76 14.38 -14.17
N VAL A 418 -5.35 13.93 -13.00
CA VAL A 418 -4.40 14.61 -12.10
C VAL A 418 -3.18 13.72 -11.88
N PRO A 419 -1.96 14.28 -11.92
CA PRO A 419 -0.75 13.52 -11.67
C PRO A 419 -0.69 13.02 -10.22
N GLY A 420 0.11 11.99 -9.98
CA GLY A 420 0.39 11.46 -8.64
C GLY A 420 0.96 12.51 -7.70
N TRP A 421 0.79 12.31 -6.38
CA TRP A 421 1.26 13.27 -5.37
C TRP A 421 2.75 13.61 -5.55
N TRP A 422 3.55 12.69 -6.04
CA TRP A 422 4.99 12.85 -6.30
C TRP A 422 5.33 13.80 -7.46
N ARG A 423 4.33 14.27 -8.21
CA ARG A 423 4.46 15.28 -9.29
C ARG A 423 3.78 16.59 -8.91
N ARG A 424 3.02 16.64 -7.82
CA ARG A 424 2.31 17.86 -7.36
C ARG A 424 3.24 18.74 -6.51
N GLU A 425 3.02 20.06 -6.51
CA GLU A 425 3.83 21.01 -5.73
C GLU A 425 3.75 20.76 -4.22
N THR A 426 2.61 20.26 -3.72
CA THR A 426 2.38 19.91 -2.32
C THR A 426 3.34 18.82 -1.79
N ARG A 427 4.09 18.13 -2.66
CA ARG A 427 5.09 17.12 -2.28
C ARG A 427 6.33 17.72 -1.62
N LEU A 428 6.64 18.99 -1.88
CA LEU A 428 7.92 19.59 -1.50
C LEU A 428 7.98 19.88 0.00
N TYR A 429 9.10 19.54 0.63
CA TYR A 429 9.36 19.97 1.99
C TYR A 429 9.59 21.48 2.04
N GLY A 430 8.94 22.17 3.00
CA GLY A 430 9.09 23.62 3.19
C GLY A 430 8.21 24.49 2.28
N SER A 431 7.47 23.92 1.33
CA SER A 431 6.35 24.61 0.69
C SER A 431 5.23 24.71 1.76
N GLY A 432 4.96 25.92 2.25
CA GLY A 432 3.77 26.14 3.07
C GLY A 432 2.57 25.54 2.33
N HIS A 433 1.59 25.04 3.08
CA HIS A 433 0.40 24.39 2.52
C HIS A 433 -0.31 25.35 1.57
N SER A 434 0.21 25.48 0.36
CA SER A 434 -0.44 26.22 -0.71
C SER A 434 -1.70 25.45 -1.07
N GLN A 435 -2.85 26.08 -0.95
CA GLN A 435 -4.13 25.56 -1.45
C GLN A 435 -4.17 25.59 -2.99
N ALA A 436 -3.02 25.46 -3.64
CA ALA A 436 -2.94 25.42 -5.09
C ALA A 436 -3.77 24.25 -5.61
N SER A 437 -4.71 24.57 -6.47
CA SER A 437 -5.47 23.58 -7.23
C SER A 437 -4.50 22.67 -7.98
N PRO A 438 -4.80 21.37 -8.12
CA PRO A 438 -3.96 20.45 -8.87
C PRO A 438 -3.70 21.00 -10.27
N GLN A 439 -2.44 21.05 -10.71
CA GLN A 439 -2.14 21.41 -12.09
C GLN A 439 -2.58 20.29 -13.02
N PRO A 440 -3.37 20.60 -14.09
CA PRO A 440 -3.82 19.59 -15.04
C PRO A 440 -2.61 18.99 -15.80
N MET A 441 -2.65 17.69 -16.02
CA MET A 441 -1.83 17.08 -17.06
C MET A 441 -2.23 17.71 -18.41
N ARG A 442 -1.26 18.11 -19.22
CA ARG A 442 -1.35 18.93 -20.43
C ARG A 442 -2.69 18.78 -21.18
N GLY A 443 -3.53 19.81 -21.17
CA GLY A 443 -4.57 20.07 -22.15
C GLY A 443 -6.02 19.96 -21.71
N ARG A 444 -6.37 19.27 -20.61
CA ARG A 444 -7.77 19.18 -20.13
C ARG A 444 -7.87 19.49 -18.64
N ALA A 445 -8.87 20.28 -18.24
CA ALA A 445 -9.18 20.47 -16.83
C ALA A 445 -9.58 19.12 -16.19
N PRO A 446 -9.12 18.83 -14.95
CA PRO A 446 -9.49 17.60 -14.26
C PRO A 446 -10.99 17.52 -14.06
N ARG A 447 -11.60 16.38 -14.35
CA ARG A 447 -13.01 16.13 -14.05
C ARG A 447 -13.29 16.30 -12.57
N ALA A 448 -14.44 16.88 -12.24
CA ALA A 448 -14.79 17.19 -10.87
C ALA A 448 -15.41 15.99 -10.13
N LEU A 449 -15.31 16.06 -8.80
CA LEU A 449 -16.15 15.29 -7.89
C LEU A 449 -17.11 16.28 -7.24
N LEU A 450 -18.41 16.21 -7.60
CA LEU A 450 -19.42 17.14 -7.10
C LEU A 450 -19.75 16.80 -5.65
N VAL A 451 -19.64 17.75 -4.72
CA VAL A 451 -19.86 17.52 -3.30
C VAL A 451 -20.98 18.40 -2.77
N VAL A 452 -22.05 17.78 -2.32
CA VAL A 452 -23.12 18.46 -1.57
C VAL A 452 -22.77 18.45 -0.09
N THR A 453 -22.69 19.62 0.52
CA THR A 453 -22.34 19.79 1.93
C THR A 453 -23.43 20.54 2.68
N ALA A 454 -23.48 20.40 4.00
CA ALA A 454 -24.05 21.41 4.88
C ALA A 454 -23.03 22.56 5.03
N PRO A 455 -23.47 23.79 5.35
CA PRO A 455 -22.60 24.96 5.38
C PRO A 455 -21.46 24.89 6.43
N HIS A 456 -21.52 23.99 7.39
CA HIS A 456 -20.55 23.86 8.47
C HIS A 456 -20.38 22.40 8.90
N GLY A 457 -19.16 21.96 9.24
CA GLY A 457 -18.92 20.69 9.91
C GLY A 457 -17.94 19.74 9.24
N TYR A 458 -18.16 18.44 9.35
CA TYR A 458 -17.28 17.37 8.89
C TYR A 458 -17.11 17.28 7.37
N ALA A 459 -18.05 17.84 6.61
CA ALA A 459 -17.92 17.96 5.15
C ALA A 459 -16.70 18.79 4.74
N THR A 460 -16.23 19.73 5.57
CA THR A 460 -14.98 20.47 5.34
C THR A 460 -13.78 19.52 5.32
N GLY A 461 -13.71 18.56 6.24
CA GLY A 461 -12.67 17.54 6.30
C GLY A 461 -12.70 16.62 5.06
N LEU A 462 -13.89 16.24 4.60
CA LEU A 462 -14.05 15.47 3.36
C LEU A 462 -13.48 16.24 2.17
N VAL A 463 -13.86 17.52 2.01
CA VAL A 463 -13.37 18.36 0.90
C VAL A 463 -11.85 18.54 0.97
N ARG A 464 -11.29 18.76 2.17
CA ARG A 464 -9.85 18.85 2.37
C ARG A 464 -9.15 17.57 1.92
N ILE A 465 -9.62 16.41 2.35
CA ILE A 465 -9.05 15.11 1.97
C ILE A 465 -9.19 14.86 0.47
N CYS A 466 -10.31 15.21 -0.16
CA CYS A 466 -10.45 15.14 -1.61
C CYS A 466 -9.36 15.98 -2.32
N ARG A 467 -9.09 17.21 -1.85
CA ARG A 467 -8.02 18.06 -2.41
C ARG A 467 -6.63 17.45 -2.20
N GLU A 468 -6.34 16.95 -1.00
CA GLU A 468 -5.08 16.26 -0.70
C GLU A 468 -4.84 15.06 -1.60
N ARG A 469 -5.91 14.32 -1.94
CA ARG A 469 -5.90 13.20 -2.89
C ARG A 469 -5.93 13.65 -4.36
N GLY A 470 -6.04 14.92 -4.66
CA GLY A 470 -6.14 15.44 -6.03
C GLY A 470 -7.44 15.03 -6.75
N LEU A 471 -8.56 14.95 -6.03
CA LEU A 471 -9.84 14.53 -6.58
C LEU A 471 -10.75 15.72 -7.00
N ASN A 472 -10.21 16.91 -7.20
CA ASN A 472 -10.89 18.10 -7.71
C ASN A 472 -12.35 18.29 -7.18
N PRO A 473 -12.57 18.46 -5.84
CA PRO A 473 -13.91 18.61 -5.30
C PRO A 473 -14.51 19.97 -5.68
N VAL A 474 -15.71 19.96 -6.25
CA VAL A 474 -16.54 21.14 -6.55
C VAL A 474 -17.74 21.11 -5.64
N LEU A 475 -17.96 22.20 -4.88
CA LEU A 475 -19.13 22.29 -4.01
C LEU A 475 -20.38 22.54 -4.85
N ALA A 476 -21.41 21.73 -4.59
CA ALA A 476 -22.69 21.89 -5.26
C ALA A 476 -23.44 23.10 -4.71
N GLU A 477 -24.08 23.83 -5.61
CA GLU A 477 -25.07 24.88 -5.31
C GLU A 477 -26.42 24.22 -4.94
N ASP A 478 -27.31 24.95 -4.27
CA ASP A 478 -28.68 24.49 -4.01
C ASP A 478 -29.42 24.29 -5.35
N ASP A 479 -29.89 23.07 -5.59
CA ASP A 479 -30.64 22.74 -6.84
C ASP A 479 -32.03 23.35 -6.93
N ARG A 480 -32.50 24.01 -5.87
CA ARG A 480 -33.72 24.83 -5.83
C ARG A 480 -33.46 26.28 -6.24
N GLY A 481 -32.18 26.61 -6.49
CA GLY A 481 -31.73 27.96 -6.91
C GLY A 481 -31.55 28.09 -8.41
N SER A 482 -30.36 28.60 -8.84
CA SER A 482 -30.09 29.02 -10.21
C SER A 482 -29.77 27.87 -11.18
N ALA A 483 -29.32 26.70 -10.72
CA ALA A 483 -28.91 25.59 -11.58
C ALA A 483 -29.30 24.22 -11.01
N SER A 484 -29.87 23.36 -11.85
CA SER A 484 -30.14 21.94 -11.49
C SER A 484 -28.87 21.14 -11.28
N PHE A 485 -28.95 20.00 -10.61
CA PHE A 485 -27.80 19.10 -10.48
C PHE A 485 -27.26 18.58 -11.83
N ALA A 486 -28.14 18.41 -12.83
CA ALA A 486 -27.74 18.03 -14.18
C ALA A 486 -26.85 19.09 -14.83
N GLU A 487 -27.25 20.38 -14.72
CA GLU A 487 -26.46 21.50 -15.23
C GLU A 487 -25.15 21.67 -14.47
N GLN A 488 -25.14 21.48 -13.16
CA GLN A 488 -23.93 21.54 -12.34
C GLN A 488 -22.94 20.42 -12.71
N ILE A 489 -23.41 19.16 -12.86
CA ILE A 489 -22.63 18.02 -13.29
C ILE A 489 -22.03 18.26 -14.68
N ALA A 490 -22.82 18.74 -15.61
CA ALA A 490 -22.35 19.03 -16.97
C ALA A 490 -21.34 20.19 -16.99
N ARG A 491 -21.57 21.27 -16.23
CA ARG A 491 -20.69 22.44 -16.16
C ARG A 491 -19.29 22.13 -15.64
N CYS A 492 -19.18 21.24 -14.65
CA CYS A 492 -17.89 20.87 -14.07
C CYS A 492 -17.34 19.54 -14.60
N ASP A 493 -17.97 18.95 -15.61
CA ASP A 493 -17.60 17.62 -16.15
C ASP A 493 -17.40 16.61 -15.01
N ALA A 494 -18.36 16.54 -14.09
CA ALA A 494 -18.22 15.69 -12.90
C ALA A 494 -18.17 14.22 -13.30
N TRP A 495 -17.27 13.45 -12.67
CA TRP A 495 -17.21 12.02 -12.84
C TRP A 495 -18.00 11.22 -11.78
N GLY A 496 -18.45 11.90 -10.73
CA GLY A 496 -19.23 11.34 -9.65
C GLY A 496 -19.72 12.42 -8.69
N ALA A 497 -20.57 12.04 -7.74
CA ALA A 497 -21.05 12.98 -6.72
C ALA A 497 -21.10 12.35 -5.33
N ILE A 498 -21.00 13.19 -4.29
CA ILE A 498 -21.07 12.83 -2.88
C ILE A 498 -22.11 13.70 -2.18
N ASP A 499 -23.07 13.11 -1.48
CA ASP A 499 -23.86 13.79 -0.47
C ASP A 499 -23.23 13.59 0.93
N ALA A 500 -22.52 14.62 1.39
CA ALA A 500 -21.82 14.62 2.66
C ALA A 500 -22.71 15.10 3.83
N SER A 501 -23.97 15.47 3.61
CA SER A 501 -24.86 16.00 4.66
C SER A 501 -25.12 15.01 5.79
N GLY A 502 -25.06 13.71 5.48
CA GLY A 502 -25.21 12.64 6.49
C GLY A 502 -24.06 12.59 7.52
N LEU A 503 -22.86 13.10 7.21
CA LEU A 503 -21.76 13.19 8.17
C LEU A 503 -22.11 14.15 9.32
N ASP A 504 -22.62 15.32 8.99
CA ASP A 504 -23.01 16.32 9.98
C ASP A 504 -24.25 15.89 10.77
N ALA A 505 -25.19 15.21 10.12
CA ALA A 505 -26.36 14.62 10.76
C ALA A 505 -25.98 13.65 11.87
N THR A 506 -25.05 12.72 11.58
CA THR A 506 -24.55 11.73 12.54
C THR A 506 -23.85 12.39 13.72
N ALA A 507 -23.00 13.38 13.45
CA ALA A 507 -22.27 14.09 14.48
C ALA A 507 -23.17 14.88 15.44
N LEU A 508 -24.13 15.62 14.87
CA LEU A 508 -25.08 16.45 15.66
C LEU A 508 -26.01 15.58 16.50
N ALA A 509 -26.54 14.50 15.95
CA ALA A 509 -27.45 13.60 16.68
C ALA A 509 -26.78 12.94 17.91
N LYS A 510 -25.48 12.70 17.86
CA LYS A 510 -24.70 12.10 18.96
C LYS A 510 -24.12 13.09 19.95
N ARG A 511 -23.95 14.35 19.55
CA ARG A 511 -23.40 15.41 20.40
C ARG A 511 -24.41 15.93 21.43
N TYR A 512 -25.70 15.96 21.08
CA TYR A 512 -26.76 16.52 21.91
C TYR A 512 -27.80 15.46 22.24
N PRO A 513 -27.90 14.98 23.49
CA PRO A 513 -29.01 14.13 23.91
C PRO A 513 -30.35 14.82 23.62
N GLY A 514 -31.18 14.23 22.75
CA GLY A 514 -32.46 14.82 22.31
C GLY A 514 -32.35 15.76 21.12
N GLY A 515 -31.16 16.06 20.59
CA GLY A 515 -31.00 16.76 19.33
C GLY A 515 -31.50 15.88 18.17
N SER A 516 -32.38 16.42 17.34
CA SER A 516 -32.81 15.78 16.11
C SER A 516 -32.24 16.51 14.92
N PHE A 517 -31.63 15.78 14.01
CA PHE A 517 -31.25 16.26 12.69
C PHE A 517 -32.06 15.50 11.63
N VAL A 518 -32.58 16.21 10.67
CA VAL A 518 -33.33 15.65 9.54
C VAL A 518 -32.46 15.80 8.27
N ALA A 519 -32.04 14.66 7.68
CA ALA A 519 -31.39 14.66 6.39
C ALA A 519 -32.35 15.11 5.28
N ASP A 520 -31.89 15.89 4.31
CA ASP A 520 -32.70 16.23 3.11
C ASP A 520 -32.68 15.05 2.12
N ALA A 521 -33.52 14.04 2.43
CA ALA A 521 -33.64 12.85 1.61
C ALA A 521 -34.11 13.15 0.17
N GLY A 522 -34.92 14.20 -0.01
CA GLY A 522 -35.39 14.62 -1.34
C GLY A 522 -34.25 15.20 -2.19
N ARG A 523 -33.33 15.96 -1.61
CA ARG A 523 -32.13 16.46 -2.28
C ARG A 523 -31.19 15.30 -2.67
N ALA A 524 -30.92 14.42 -1.73
CA ALA A 524 -30.08 13.25 -1.97
C ALA A 524 -30.65 12.35 -3.10
N GLU A 525 -31.99 12.15 -3.11
CA GLU A 525 -32.69 11.42 -4.17
C GLU A 525 -32.51 12.05 -5.55
N ARG A 526 -32.70 13.38 -5.66
CA ARG A 526 -32.54 14.09 -6.95
C ARG A 526 -31.10 14.01 -7.47
N LEU A 527 -30.11 14.18 -6.58
CA LEU A 527 -28.71 14.06 -6.96
C LEU A 527 -28.36 12.63 -7.40
N ALA A 528 -28.83 11.64 -6.64
CA ALA A 528 -28.65 10.23 -6.97
C ALA A 528 -29.30 9.88 -8.33
N ALA A 529 -30.54 10.32 -8.59
CA ALA A 529 -31.23 10.12 -9.85
C ALA A 529 -30.47 10.75 -11.04
N THR A 530 -29.91 11.95 -10.84
CA THR A 530 -29.10 12.63 -11.85
C THR A 530 -27.82 11.85 -12.15
N CYS A 531 -27.11 11.37 -11.14
CA CYS A 531 -25.93 10.52 -11.31
C CYS A 531 -26.28 9.19 -12.02
N ALA A 532 -27.40 8.55 -11.65
CA ALA A 532 -27.86 7.34 -12.32
C ALA A 532 -28.13 7.55 -13.81
N ALA A 533 -28.80 8.64 -14.17
CA ALA A 533 -29.06 8.99 -15.56
C ALA A 533 -27.79 9.26 -16.36
N ALA A 534 -26.75 9.79 -15.71
CA ALA A 534 -25.43 10.05 -16.30
C ALA A 534 -24.47 8.83 -16.24
N GLY A 535 -24.87 7.72 -15.62
CA GLY A 535 -24.01 6.55 -15.41
C GLY A 535 -22.82 6.81 -14.48
N GLN A 536 -22.94 7.79 -13.57
CA GLN A 536 -21.87 8.23 -12.69
C GLN A 536 -21.99 7.61 -11.29
N PRO A 537 -20.90 7.33 -10.58
CA PRO A 537 -20.94 6.85 -9.20
C PRO A 537 -21.48 7.92 -8.26
N PHE A 538 -22.20 7.47 -7.24
CA PHE A 538 -22.76 8.31 -6.20
C PHE A 538 -22.50 7.72 -4.82
N LEU A 539 -22.09 8.57 -3.87
CA LEU A 539 -21.86 8.23 -2.46
C LEU A 539 -22.79 9.07 -1.56
N ALA A 540 -23.44 8.41 -0.62
CA ALA A 540 -24.16 9.09 0.48
C ALA A 540 -23.75 8.50 1.84
N PHE A 541 -23.80 9.33 2.89
CA PHE A 541 -23.55 8.89 4.26
C PHE A 541 -24.85 8.73 5.04
N SER A 542 -24.91 7.69 5.87
CA SER A 542 -25.96 7.37 6.79
C SER A 542 -25.39 7.06 8.18
N THR A 543 -26.19 6.61 9.13
CA THR A 543 -25.82 6.47 10.52
C THR A 543 -26.27 5.13 11.11
N ASP A 544 -25.61 4.68 12.19
CA ASP A 544 -26.02 3.56 13.04
C ASP A 544 -27.40 3.77 13.72
N LEU A 545 -27.92 5.01 13.80
CA LEU A 545 -29.22 5.34 14.38
C LEU A 545 -30.40 4.74 13.60
N VAL A 546 -30.18 4.19 12.40
CA VAL A 546 -31.20 3.41 11.68
C VAL A 546 -31.58 2.12 12.43
N PHE A 547 -30.77 1.68 13.38
CA PHE A 547 -31.04 0.53 14.24
C PHE A 547 -31.62 0.95 15.61
N PRO A 548 -32.38 0.07 16.26
CA PRO A 548 -33.07 0.41 17.52
C PRO A 548 -32.15 0.45 18.75
N GLY A 549 -30.84 0.09 18.60
CA GLY A 549 -29.90 0.02 19.71
C GLY A 549 -30.16 -1.13 20.71
N ARG A 550 -30.97 -2.12 20.38
CA ARG A 550 -31.34 -3.24 21.24
C ARG A 550 -30.82 -4.62 20.80
N LEU A 551 -29.90 -4.64 19.84
CA LEU A 551 -29.25 -5.90 19.44
C LEU A 551 -28.23 -6.32 20.49
N HIS A 552 -28.11 -7.63 20.73
CA HIS A 552 -27.12 -8.20 21.66
C HIS A 552 -25.70 -8.26 21.06
N ARG A 553 -25.56 -7.85 19.80
CA ARG A 553 -24.32 -7.78 19.03
C ARG A 553 -24.30 -6.51 18.19
N ALA A 554 -23.14 -6.19 17.61
CA ALA A 554 -23.04 -5.17 16.57
C ALA A 554 -23.97 -5.49 15.38
N ALA A 555 -24.58 -4.45 14.82
CA ALA A 555 -25.45 -4.57 13.65
C ALA A 555 -24.61 -4.68 12.37
N CYS A 556 -25.01 -5.56 11.45
CA CYS A 556 -24.39 -5.70 10.14
C CYS A 556 -25.34 -5.26 9.02
N GLU A 557 -24.83 -5.21 7.78
CA GLU A 557 -25.54 -4.64 6.63
C GLU A 557 -26.87 -5.34 6.35
N ARG A 558 -26.99 -6.65 6.59
CA ARG A 558 -28.21 -7.43 6.39
C ARG A 558 -29.28 -7.25 7.47
N ASP A 559 -28.92 -6.65 8.62
CA ASP A 559 -29.88 -6.47 9.70
C ASP A 559 -30.97 -5.46 9.30
N VAL A 560 -32.20 -5.79 9.66
CA VAL A 560 -33.37 -4.96 9.30
C VAL A 560 -33.37 -3.66 10.13
N PRO A 561 -33.27 -2.49 9.52
CA PRO A 561 -33.28 -1.23 10.23
C PRO A 561 -34.68 -0.96 10.83
N ARG A 562 -34.71 -0.52 12.10
CA ARG A 562 -35.90 -0.15 12.86
C ARG A 562 -35.58 1.06 13.75
N PRO A 563 -35.50 2.25 13.20
CA PRO A 563 -35.07 3.44 13.95
C PRO A 563 -36.01 3.74 15.12
N ALA A 564 -35.42 4.08 16.26
CA ALA A 564 -36.17 4.44 17.47
C ALA A 564 -36.49 5.96 17.56
N GLY A 565 -35.87 6.79 16.70
CA GLY A 565 -36.00 8.25 16.74
C GLY A 565 -36.02 8.90 15.36
N LEU A 566 -36.31 10.21 15.36
CA LEU A 566 -36.48 10.99 14.12
C LEU A 566 -35.23 11.02 13.24
N SER A 567 -34.04 11.16 13.83
CA SER A 567 -32.78 11.19 13.07
C SER A 567 -32.52 9.87 12.34
N GLY A 568 -32.75 8.73 13.02
CA GLY A 568 -32.63 7.43 12.39
C GLY A 568 -33.71 7.17 11.32
N ALA A 569 -34.94 7.62 11.55
CA ALA A 569 -36.03 7.52 10.57
C ALA A 569 -35.72 8.34 9.28
N SER A 570 -35.21 9.55 9.46
CA SER A 570 -34.79 10.41 8.35
C SER A 570 -33.60 9.81 7.55
N ALA A 571 -32.62 9.25 8.25
CA ALA A 571 -31.50 8.58 7.61
C ALA A 571 -31.96 7.33 6.82
N LEU A 572 -32.90 6.55 7.38
CA LEU A 572 -33.46 5.40 6.68
C LEU A 572 -34.29 5.81 5.46
N ASP A 573 -35.01 6.94 5.50
CA ASP A 573 -35.71 7.48 4.35
C ASP A 573 -34.73 7.90 3.25
N LEU A 574 -33.62 8.56 3.60
CA LEU A 574 -32.54 8.89 2.68
C LEU A 574 -31.98 7.62 1.99
N GLU A 575 -31.63 6.57 2.77
CA GLU A 575 -31.11 5.33 2.22
C GLU A 575 -32.07 4.69 1.21
N ARG A 576 -33.36 4.64 1.53
CA ARG A 576 -34.39 4.06 0.67
C ARG A 576 -34.55 4.82 -0.64
N ARG A 577 -34.64 6.15 -0.56
CA ARG A 577 -34.80 7.02 -1.74
C ARG A 577 -33.58 6.99 -2.63
N VAL A 578 -32.38 7.12 -2.05
CA VAL A 578 -31.13 7.07 -2.80
C VAL A 578 -30.97 5.74 -3.55
N ARG A 579 -31.20 4.60 -2.86
CA ARG A 579 -31.06 3.28 -3.48
C ARG A 579 -32.16 2.98 -4.51
N ALA A 580 -33.34 3.54 -4.35
CA ALA A 580 -34.42 3.45 -5.36
C ALA A 580 -34.07 4.29 -6.61
N ALA A 581 -33.52 5.50 -6.42
CA ALA A 581 -33.17 6.41 -7.50
C ALA A 581 -31.89 5.97 -8.25
N HIS A 582 -30.93 5.38 -7.53
CA HIS A 582 -29.65 4.89 -8.08
C HIS A 582 -29.29 3.52 -7.51
N PRO A 583 -29.66 2.42 -8.17
CA PRO A 583 -29.40 1.06 -7.67
C PRO A 583 -27.91 0.72 -7.44
N LYS A 584 -27.00 1.47 -8.06
CA LYS A 584 -25.55 1.35 -7.88
C LYS A 584 -24.99 2.46 -6.98
N ALA A 585 -25.79 3.13 -6.18
CA ALA A 585 -25.30 4.10 -5.19
C ALA A 585 -24.53 3.38 -4.07
N LEU A 586 -23.44 3.97 -3.62
CA LEU A 586 -22.73 3.59 -2.41
C LEU A 586 -23.33 4.33 -1.22
N VAL A 587 -23.89 3.62 -0.27
CA VAL A 587 -24.44 4.19 0.97
C VAL A 587 -23.61 3.69 2.15
N VAL A 588 -23.01 4.62 2.88
CA VAL A 588 -22.11 4.32 4.00
C VAL A 588 -22.80 4.63 5.32
N ARG A 589 -23.08 3.62 6.13
CA ARG A 589 -23.46 3.81 7.53
C ARG A 589 -22.23 3.92 8.40
N THR A 590 -22.21 4.89 9.30
CA THR A 590 -21.10 5.10 10.23
C THR A 590 -21.61 5.28 11.67
N GLY A 591 -20.68 5.18 12.63
CA GLY A 591 -20.96 5.30 14.06
C GLY A 591 -20.68 6.69 14.64
N ALA A 592 -20.22 6.74 15.89
CA ALA A 592 -19.85 7.99 16.56
C ALA A 592 -18.63 8.64 15.87
N LEU A 593 -18.84 9.81 15.27
CA LEU A 593 -17.85 10.46 14.43
C LEU A 593 -16.97 11.45 15.21
N PHE A 594 -15.65 11.39 15.03
CA PHE A 594 -14.69 12.32 15.61
C PHE A 594 -13.58 12.70 14.63
N GLY A 595 -13.01 13.87 14.79
CA GLY A 595 -11.96 14.42 13.93
C GLY A 595 -11.60 15.84 14.33
N GLU A 596 -10.60 16.42 13.66
CA GLU A 596 -10.08 17.77 13.92
C GLU A 596 -10.90 18.84 13.20
N ASP A 597 -11.56 18.50 12.11
CA ASP A 597 -12.20 19.45 11.20
C ASP A 597 -13.50 20.05 11.75
N ALA A 598 -14.06 19.46 12.80
CA ALA A 598 -15.27 19.98 13.44
C ALA A 598 -15.28 19.69 14.96
N PRO A 599 -16.02 20.49 15.74
CA PRO A 599 -16.19 20.22 17.16
C PRO A 599 -16.79 18.83 17.39
N SER A 600 -16.05 17.96 18.09
CA SER A 600 -16.44 16.57 18.34
C SER A 600 -16.57 16.26 19.84
N PHE A 601 -17.25 15.16 20.16
CA PHE A 601 -17.27 14.63 21.51
C PHE A 601 -15.85 14.31 22.02
N ALA A 602 -14.97 13.83 21.15
CA ALA A 602 -13.59 13.50 21.51
C ALA A 602 -12.80 14.77 21.94
N GLY A 603 -12.97 15.88 21.22
CA GLY A 603 -12.42 17.17 21.64
C GLY A 603 -12.99 17.66 22.96
N GLY A 604 -14.30 17.45 23.18
CA GLY A 604 -14.96 17.75 24.46
C GLY A 604 -14.39 16.93 25.63
N ILE A 605 -14.12 15.63 25.43
CA ILE A 605 -13.50 14.74 26.42
C ILE A 605 -12.07 15.23 26.75
N LEU A 606 -11.26 15.51 25.75
CA LEU A 606 -9.89 16.00 25.96
C LEU A 606 -9.88 17.35 26.69
N ALA A 607 -10.76 18.27 26.32
CA ALA A 607 -10.88 19.58 26.98
C ALA A 607 -11.38 19.45 28.46
N ALA A 608 -12.30 18.54 28.71
CA ALA A 608 -12.76 18.24 30.08
C ALA A 608 -11.64 17.60 30.90
N GLY A 609 -10.88 16.66 30.31
CA GLY A 609 -9.71 16.03 30.92
C GLY A 609 -8.62 17.02 31.31
N ALA A 610 -8.27 17.93 30.40
CA ALA A 610 -7.30 18.98 30.66
C ALA A 610 -7.75 19.95 31.77
N ALA A 611 -9.06 20.15 31.92
CA ALA A 611 -9.65 21.03 32.95
C ALA A 611 -10.05 20.28 34.23
N GLY A 612 -9.89 18.98 34.34
CA GLY A 612 -10.30 18.15 35.48
C GLY A 612 -11.81 18.17 35.72
N ARG A 613 -12.63 18.40 34.69
CA ARG A 613 -14.11 18.50 34.79
C ARG A 613 -14.78 17.16 34.51
N PRO A 614 -15.84 16.81 35.26
CA PRO A 614 -16.58 15.58 34.99
C PRO A 614 -17.29 15.62 33.62
N LEU A 615 -17.55 14.43 33.07
CA LEU A 615 -18.23 14.26 31.79
C LEU A 615 -19.71 13.92 31.97
N PRO A 616 -20.64 14.59 31.28
CA PRO A 616 -22.03 14.17 31.19
C PRO A 616 -22.13 13.07 30.11
N THR A 617 -22.22 11.79 30.47
CA THR A 617 -22.32 10.74 29.46
C THR A 617 -23.29 9.60 29.84
N ARG A 618 -23.65 8.80 28.83
CA ARG A 618 -24.30 7.50 28.98
C ARG A 618 -23.22 6.40 29.02
N PRO A 619 -22.61 6.13 30.18
CA PRO A 619 -21.33 5.41 30.24
C PRO A 619 -21.40 3.97 29.75
N LEU A 620 -22.56 3.34 29.71
CA LEU A 620 -22.75 1.92 29.42
C LEU A 620 -23.28 1.63 27.99
N GLU A 621 -23.55 2.66 27.18
CA GLU A 621 -23.92 2.46 25.77
C GLU A 621 -22.73 1.92 24.98
N ILE A 622 -22.92 0.76 24.32
CA ILE A 622 -21.94 0.16 23.42
C ILE A 622 -22.08 0.83 22.06
N LEU A 623 -20.96 1.21 21.48
CA LEU A 623 -20.90 1.93 20.21
C LEU A 623 -19.67 1.53 19.39
N SER A 624 -19.70 1.83 18.10
CA SER A 624 -18.54 1.93 17.26
C SER A 624 -18.23 3.41 16.98
N ALA A 625 -16.95 3.76 17.01
CA ALA A 625 -16.50 5.12 16.66
C ALA A 625 -15.82 5.13 15.31
N ALA A 626 -15.86 6.27 14.64
CA ALA A 626 -15.23 6.48 13.34
C ALA A 626 -14.41 7.77 13.35
N TYR A 627 -13.11 7.65 13.07
CA TYR A 627 -12.22 8.77 12.84
C TYR A 627 -12.43 9.31 11.43
N LEU A 628 -12.78 10.58 11.31
CA LEU A 628 -13.19 11.17 10.04
C LEU A 628 -12.21 10.95 8.89
N PRO A 629 -10.89 11.14 9.05
CA PRO A 629 -9.94 10.84 7.98
C PRO A 629 -10.00 9.39 7.50
N ASP A 630 -10.10 8.42 8.42
CA ASP A 630 -10.19 7.01 8.04
C ASP A 630 -11.47 6.70 7.28
N LEU A 631 -12.60 7.21 7.76
CA LEU A 631 -13.90 7.08 7.12
C LEU A 631 -13.90 7.63 5.70
N VAL A 632 -13.38 8.85 5.54
CA VAL A 632 -13.34 9.52 4.23
C VAL A 632 -12.40 8.77 3.27
N HIS A 633 -11.20 8.37 3.70
CA HIS A 633 -10.30 7.60 2.86
C HIS A 633 -10.92 6.27 2.42
N ALA A 634 -11.54 5.53 3.34
CA ALA A 634 -12.20 4.26 3.03
C ALA A 634 -13.40 4.44 2.07
N ALA A 635 -14.25 5.44 2.31
CA ALA A 635 -15.40 5.72 1.46
C ALA A 635 -14.99 6.15 0.05
N LEU A 636 -13.93 6.97 -0.08
CA LEU A 636 -13.39 7.37 -1.38
C LEU A 636 -12.74 6.19 -2.11
N ASP A 637 -12.03 5.31 -1.41
CA ASP A 637 -11.46 4.11 -2.02
C ASP A 637 -12.57 3.19 -2.55
N LEU A 638 -13.66 2.99 -1.81
CA LEU A 638 -14.82 2.23 -2.28
C LEU A 638 -15.51 2.89 -3.49
N LEU A 639 -15.65 4.22 -3.48
CA LEU A 639 -16.21 4.96 -4.61
C LEU A 639 -15.36 4.80 -5.88
N ILE A 640 -14.03 4.94 -5.76
CA ILE A 640 -13.07 4.74 -6.85
C ILE A 640 -13.07 3.28 -7.30
N ASP A 641 -13.17 2.36 -6.36
CA ASP A 641 -13.36 0.92 -6.63
C ASP A 641 -14.71 0.61 -7.29
N GLY A 642 -15.62 1.57 -7.46
CA GLY A 642 -16.95 1.36 -8.04
C GLY A 642 -17.81 0.41 -7.22
N GLU A 643 -17.59 0.38 -5.91
CA GLU A 643 -18.45 -0.33 -4.97
C GLU A 643 -19.80 0.37 -4.82
N TYR A 644 -20.80 -0.41 -4.45
CA TYR A 644 -22.17 0.07 -4.32
C TYR A 644 -22.92 -0.67 -3.21
N ASP A 645 -24.20 -0.28 -2.99
CA ASP A 645 -25.05 -0.79 -1.94
C ASP A 645 -24.62 -0.33 -0.54
N LEU A 646 -25.07 -0.96 0.51
CA LEU A 646 -24.81 -0.60 1.89
C LEU A 646 -23.44 -1.09 2.36
N TRP A 647 -22.71 -0.21 3.04
CA TRP A 647 -21.46 -0.52 3.72
C TRP A 647 -21.48 0.03 5.15
N HIS A 648 -21.02 -0.73 6.11
CA HIS A 648 -20.72 -0.24 7.45
C HIS A 648 -19.24 0.14 7.54
N LEU A 649 -18.94 1.42 7.78
CA LEU A 649 -17.59 1.93 7.92
C LEU A 649 -17.39 2.55 9.31
N VAL A 650 -16.67 1.84 10.16
CA VAL A 650 -16.24 2.27 11.49
C VAL A 650 -14.84 1.75 11.76
N ASN A 651 -14.09 2.40 12.66
CA ASN A 651 -12.81 1.86 13.10
C ASN A 651 -13.03 0.51 13.82
N ALA A 652 -12.15 -0.45 13.55
CA ALA A 652 -12.31 -1.80 14.09
C ALA A 652 -12.23 -1.79 15.62
N GLY A 653 -13.26 -2.32 16.26
CA GLY A 653 -13.42 -2.41 17.71
C GLY A 653 -14.71 -1.77 18.20
N GLU A 654 -15.32 -2.43 19.20
CA GLU A 654 -16.47 -1.92 19.93
C GLU A 654 -15.99 -1.34 21.26
N THR A 655 -16.65 -0.29 21.74
CA THR A 655 -16.32 0.34 23.01
C THR A 655 -17.60 0.88 23.66
N THR A 656 -17.49 1.37 24.90
CA THR A 656 -18.53 2.17 25.54
C THR A 656 -18.09 3.64 25.58
N TRP A 657 -19.01 4.56 25.83
CA TRP A 657 -18.62 5.96 26.03
C TRP A 657 -17.59 6.13 27.14
N ALA A 658 -17.71 5.34 28.21
CA ALA A 658 -16.70 5.34 29.30
C ALA A 658 -15.34 4.80 28.80
N GLY A 659 -15.34 3.68 28.07
CA GLY A 659 -14.12 3.10 27.49
C GLY A 659 -13.44 4.05 26.53
N LEU A 660 -14.20 4.63 25.58
CA LEU A 660 -13.68 5.59 24.62
C LEU A 660 -13.08 6.82 25.29
N SER A 661 -13.75 7.32 26.36
CA SER A 661 -13.22 8.45 27.15
C SER A 661 -11.91 8.09 27.85
N ALA A 662 -11.85 6.91 28.47
CA ALA A 662 -10.64 6.43 29.12
C ALA A 662 -9.48 6.28 28.13
N ASP A 663 -9.72 5.71 26.94
CA ASP A 663 -8.70 5.52 25.92
C ASP A 663 -8.17 6.86 25.35
N LEU A 664 -9.07 7.82 25.10
CA LEU A 664 -8.69 9.18 24.65
C LEU A 664 -7.81 9.89 25.71
N LEU A 665 -8.24 9.86 26.99
CA LEU A 665 -7.48 10.49 28.07
C LEU A 665 -6.13 9.82 28.29
N LYS A 666 -6.10 8.48 28.30
CA LYS A 666 -4.88 7.69 28.40
C LYS A 666 -3.90 8.02 27.25
N ALA A 667 -4.38 8.06 26.01
CA ALA A 667 -3.56 8.40 24.86
C ALA A 667 -2.98 9.83 24.93
N ALA A 668 -3.73 10.77 25.54
CA ALA A 668 -3.31 12.14 25.77
C ALA A 668 -2.41 12.33 27.02
N GLY A 669 -2.21 11.28 27.81
CA GLY A 669 -1.48 11.38 29.10
C GLY A 669 -2.24 12.14 30.18
N LEU A 670 -3.57 12.17 30.09
CA LEU A 670 -4.45 12.84 31.05
C LEU A 670 -5.03 11.83 32.07
N SER A 671 -5.38 12.34 33.26
CA SER A 671 -5.99 11.51 34.29
C SER A 671 -7.41 11.09 33.91
N PRO A 672 -7.85 9.88 34.32
CA PRO A 672 -9.24 9.46 34.17
C PRO A 672 -10.22 10.46 34.81
N LEU A 673 -11.38 10.65 34.19
CA LEU A 673 -12.44 11.53 34.68
C LEU A 673 -13.57 10.74 35.32
N HIS A 674 -14.25 11.38 36.27
CA HIS A 674 -15.51 10.87 36.82
C HIS A 674 -16.67 11.28 35.91
N PHE A 675 -17.65 10.38 35.78
CA PHE A 675 -18.91 10.66 35.08
C PHE A 675 -19.91 11.22 36.05
N LEU A 676 -20.64 12.26 35.65
CA LEU A 676 -21.80 12.74 36.40
C LEU A 676 -22.89 11.70 36.25
N ASP A 677 -23.37 11.18 37.36
CA ASP A 677 -24.42 10.18 37.59
C ASP A 677 -24.73 9.23 36.42
N PRO A 678 -24.54 7.93 36.60
CA PRO A 678 -25.01 6.96 35.64
C PRO A 678 -26.55 7.03 35.62
N VAL A 679 -27.12 7.52 34.49
CA VAL A 679 -28.54 7.32 34.26
C VAL A 679 -28.76 5.81 34.22
N PRO A 680 -29.49 5.20 35.17
CA PRO A 680 -29.80 3.80 35.08
C PRO A 680 -30.75 3.69 33.90
N GLU A 681 -30.41 2.97 32.85
CA GLU A 681 -31.34 2.25 32.01
C GLU A 681 -30.75 1.85 30.67
N SER A 682 -31.10 0.65 30.29
CA SER A 682 -30.88 -0.06 29.02
C SER A 682 -29.45 0.04 28.47
N ARG A 683 -28.76 -1.07 28.49
CA ARG A 683 -27.55 -1.29 27.70
C ARG A 683 -27.93 -1.19 26.21
N LEU A 684 -27.94 0.04 25.70
CA LEU A 684 -28.06 0.25 24.26
C LEU A 684 -26.79 -0.24 23.58
N ASN A 685 -26.96 -0.93 22.48
CA ASN A 685 -25.84 -1.34 21.59
C ASN A 685 -26.09 -0.77 20.19
N THR A 686 -25.37 0.28 19.84
CA THR A 686 -25.40 0.91 18.51
C THR A 686 -24.16 0.57 17.69
N ALA A 687 -23.35 -0.40 18.12
CA ALA A 687 -22.15 -0.81 17.42
C ALA A 687 -22.51 -1.39 16.04
N LEU A 688 -21.61 -1.14 15.09
CA LEU A 688 -21.67 -1.65 13.72
C LEU A 688 -20.56 -2.66 13.49
N ALA A 689 -20.90 -3.74 12.77
CA ALA A 689 -19.95 -4.67 12.17
C ALA A 689 -20.18 -4.71 10.66
N SER A 690 -19.21 -5.11 9.88
CA SER A 690 -19.36 -5.28 8.44
C SER A 690 -19.20 -6.74 8.03
N GLU A 691 -20.15 -7.25 7.25
CA GLU A 691 -20.04 -8.54 6.57
C GLU A 691 -19.27 -8.42 5.25
N ARG A 692 -19.02 -7.21 4.78
CA ARG A 692 -18.30 -6.91 3.54
C ARG A 692 -16.80 -6.67 3.77
N GLY A 693 -16.37 -6.51 5.01
CA GLY A 693 -14.97 -6.39 5.40
C GLY A 693 -14.66 -5.23 6.36
N TRP A 694 -13.61 -5.41 7.14
CA TRP A 694 -13.09 -4.41 8.08
C TRP A 694 -12.00 -3.58 7.39
N ILE A 695 -12.40 -2.58 6.59
CA ILE A 695 -11.46 -1.81 5.75
C ILE A 695 -10.85 -0.58 6.44
N MET A 696 -11.36 -0.18 7.61
CA MET A 696 -10.79 0.90 8.41
C MET A 696 -9.81 0.36 9.47
N PRO A 697 -8.79 1.16 9.88
CA PRO A 697 -7.87 0.79 10.95
C PRO A 697 -8.56 0.56 12.29
N THR A 698 -7.81 0.01 13.26
CA THR A 698 -8.32 -0.17 14.63
C THR A 698 -8.67 1.16 15.31
N LEU A 699 -9.63 1.15 16.23
CA LEU A 699 -10.01 2.32 17.01
C LEU A 699 -8.83 2.85 17.86
N GLU A 700 -7.98 1.98 18.39
CA GLU A 700 -6.77 2.36 19.13
C GLU A 700 -5.83 3.18 18.24
N SER A 701 -5.57 2.74 17.01
CA SER A 701 -4.77 3.48 16.03
C SER A 701 -5.39 4.84 15.68
N ALA A 702 -6.71 4.89 15.51
CA ALA A 702 -7.45 6.12 15.21
C ALA A 702 -7.33 7.13 16.35
N ILE A 703 -7.53 6.71 17.61
CA ILE A 703 -7.38 7.52 18.82
C ILE A 703 -5.95 8.09 18.91
N ALA A 704 -4.94 7.25 18.72
CA ALA A 704 -3.54 7.69 18.80
C ALA A 704 -3.19 8.75 17.73
N ARG A 705 -3.77 8.65 16.51
CA ARG A 705 -3.58 9.66 15.45
C ARG A 705 -4.34 10.94 15.76
N TYR A 706 -5.58 10.86 16.21
CA TYR A 706 -6.39 12.00 16.58
C TYR A 706 -5.75 12.81 17.72
N VAL A 707 -5.35 12.16 18.81
CA VAL A 707 -4.72 12.81 19.97
C VAL A 707 -3.44 13.54 19.58
N ARG A 708 -2.66 12.96 18.68
CA ARG A 708 -1.45 13.60 18.14
C ARG A 708 -1.79 14.84 17.29
N ALA A 709 -2.79 14.75 16.42
CA ALA A 709 -3.24 15.85 15.59
C ALA A 709 -3.84 17.00 16.45
N ALA A 710 -4.47 16.66 17.57
CA ALA A 710 -4.98 17.62 18.57
C ALA A 710 -3.86 18.29 19.42
N GLY A 711 -2.59 17.99 19.15
CA GLY A 711 -1.45 18.68 19.78
C GLY A 711 -0.98 18.07 21.11
N PHE A 712 -1.46 16.91 21.50
CA PHE A 712 -0.96 16.21 22.68
C PHE A 712 0.32 15.42 22.35
N PRO A 713 1.37 15.48 23.20
CA PRO A 713 2.61 14.74 22.98
C PRO A 713 2.35 13.22 23.04
N ARG A 714 3.20 12.44 22.35
CA ARG A 714 3.19 10.97 22.50
C ARG A 714 3.37 10.61 23.97
N THR A 715 2.43 9.92 24.56
CA THR A 715 2.73 9.12 25.76
C THR A 715 3.78 8.09 25.34
N PRO A 716 4.96 8.00 25.99
CA PRO A 716 5.91 6.94 25.66
C PRO A 716 5.16 5.62 25.84
N ALA A 717 5.09 4.81 24.80
CA ALA A 717 4.65 3.44 24.95
C ALA A 717 5.48 2.85 26.10
N LEU A 718 4.85 2.34 27.13
CA LEU A 718 5.50 1.57 28.16
C LEU A 718 6.35 0.53 27.41
N ARG A 719 7.67 0.74 27.41
CA ARG A 719 8.58 -0.30 27.01
C ARG A 719 8.26 -1.43 27.97
N HIS A 720 7.55 -2.45 27.49
CA HIS A 720 7.58 -3.72 28.16
C HIS A 720 9.06 -4.09 28.22
N ALA A 721 9.63 -3.93 29.41
CA ALA A 721 10.88 -4.55 29.77
C ALA A 721 10.61 -6.05 29.61
N ALA A 722 11.04 -6.60 28.48
CA ALA A 722 11.23 -8.02 28.31
C ALA A 722 12.72 -8.23 28.48
N GLU A 723 13.08 -8.68 29.69
CA GLU A 723 14.32 -9.37 29.96
C GLU A 723 14.53 -10.55 29.02
#